data_1cb146bf77488cbb1b913ee25c4a974c
#
_entry.id   1cb146bf77488cbb1b913ee25c4a974c
#
_cell.length_a   1.000
_cell.length_b   1.000
_cell.length_c   1.000
_cell.angle_alpha   90.00
_cell.angle_beta   90.00
_cell.angle_gamma   90.00
#
_symmetry.space_group_name_H-M   'P 1'
#
loop_
_entity.id
_entity.type
_entity.pdbx_description
1 polymer ?
#
loop_
_entity_poly.entity_id
_entity_poly.type
_entity_poly.pdbx_seq_one_letter_code
_entity_poly.pdbx_strand_id
1 'polypeptide(L)'
;MAVSRRAFIKTSAALAAAASIDVSLPGLTQAMDFDAAKNTIRWDKAPCRFCGVGCGVMVGTKDNRIVATQADPKAEVNKGINCIKGYFLSKIMYGKDRLTTPLLRMKAGKFHKEGEFTPVSWDVAFDIMAEKWKKTLKDKGPEAIGMFGSGQWTIMEGYAASKLMKAGFRSNNIDPNARHCMASAVGGFMRTFGSDEPMGCYDDFEHADAFVLWGSNMAEMHPILWTRITDTRLSKPDSEVHVLSTYEHRCFDLGDNNMVFTPQTDMVILNYIANYIIQNKAYDKKFMDKHVNFKTTITDIGYGLRPDHPLELKAKNPGKGTMSVSSLDEFAELVKPYTLEYASELSSVPKEKLLRLAKLYANPKKKITSLWTMGFNQHTRGVWTNSLLYNIHLLTGKISEPGNSPFSLTGQPSACGTAREVGTFSHRLPADLVVKKKEHRDFAEKVWKLPEGTIPPKPGYHAVQHNRMLKDGVINAYWSMCNNNVQAAANMNEETLPGYRNPDNFIVVSDPYPTVSAMAADLILPTAMWVEKEGAYGNAERRTQAWRQQVSAPKGAKSDLWQLMEFSKRFKVKEVWSEDLIAKKPEYRNKTLYDVLYRNGNVDKFPTQKITDDRGNVYANDEMDDFGFYVQKGLFEEYRRFGVEGPKKGHNLAAYDQLQIERGMRWPVINGKETRWRYREGYDPLVPAGKDLYFYGHKDGKANIIFAPYEQPPEMPDKAFDMWLCTGRVIEHWHSGSMTQRVPELYKAMPDALIYMHPKDAKKRGFKRGELAKVESRRGEITALVETRGRNKPPEGLIFVPWFDARRLINKVTLDATDPLSKQTDYKKCAVRVVKV
;
A
#
# COMPACT_ATOMS: atom_id res chain seq x y z
N MET A 1 -6.25 11.45 -46.44
CA MET A 1 -7.33 12.43 -46.35
C MET A 1 -7.62 12.71 -44.87
N ALA A 2 -7.39 13.91 -44.38
CA ALA A 2 -7.63 14.29 -43.00
C ALA A 2 -9.12 14.59 -42.83
N VAL A 3 -9.83 13.81 -42.02
CA VAL A 3 -11.21 14.04 -41.66
C VAL A 3 -11.25 15.24 -40.70
N SER A 4 -12.01 16.30 -41.08
CA SER A 4 -12.07 17.47 -40.23
C SER A 4 -12.81 17.18 -38.91
N ARG A 5 -12.44 17.88 -37.82
CA ARG A 5 -13.10 17.82 -36.48
C ARG A 5 -14.63 17.98 -36.57
N ARG A 6 -15.11 18.79 -37.53
CA ARG A 6 -16.53 19.04 -37.75
C ARG A 6 -17.26 17.84 -38.39
N ALA A 7 -16.57 17.06 -39.25
CA ALA A 7 -17.11 15.85 -39.84
C ALA A 7 -17.19 14.73 -38.78
N PHE A 8 -16.17 14.61 -37.91
CA PHE A 8 -16.19 13.63 -36.80
C PHE A 8 -17.32 13.89 -35.81
N ILE A 9 -17.54 15.16 -35.41
CA ILE A 9 -18.63 15.51 -34.48
C ILE A 9 -20.00 15.26 -35.11
N LYS A 10 -20.18 15.56 -36.42
CA LYS A 10 -21.45 15.27 -37.10
C LYS A 10 -21.75 13.78 -37.23
N THR A 11 -20.73 12.96 -37.47
CA THR A 11 -20.90 11.51 -37.56
C THR A 11 -21.17 10.87 -36.18
N SER A 12 -20.54 11.39 -35.13
CA SER A 12 -20.81 10.95 -33.75
C SER A 12 -22.19 11.35 -33.24
N ALA A 13 -22.67 12.54 -33.62
CA ALA A 13 -24.03 13.00 -33.28
C ALA A 13 -25.12 12.21 -34.06
N ALA A 14 -24.84 11.84 -35.29
CA ALA A 14 -25.75 11.01 -36.10
C ALA A 14 -25.84 9.57 -35.57
N LEU A 15 -24.74 9.00 -35.06
CA LEU A 15 -24.71 7.69 -34.39
C LEU A 15 -25.44 7.71 -33.04
N ALA A 16 -25.34 8.80 -32.27
CA ALA A 16 -26.07 8.95 -31.02
C ALA A 16 -27.59 9.16 -31.23
N ALA A 17 -27.98 9.87 -32.30
CA ALA A 17 -29.38 10.05 -32.66
C ALA A 17 -30.04 8.77 -33.24
N ALA A 18 -29.25 7.93 -33.92
CA ALA A 18 -29.73 6.64 -34.42
C ALA A 18 -29.97 5.60 -33.31
N ALA A 19 -29.28 5.77 -32.16
CA ALA A 19 -29.46 4.90 -30.99
C ALA A 19 -30.74 5.22 -30.16
N SER A 20 -31.39 6.35 -30.44
CA SER A 20 -32.60 6.78 -29.72
C SER A 20 -33.93 6.62 -30.54
N ILE A 21 -33.83 6.09 -31.75
CA ILE A 21 -34.99 5.80 -32.58
C ILE A 21 -35.03 4.28 -32.78
N ASP A 22 -36.11 3.67 -32.31
CA ASP A 22 -36.39 2.24 -32.50
C ASP A 22 -36.80 1.98 -33.98
N VAL A 23 -35.79 2.04 -34.87
CA VAL A 23 -35.93 1.69 -36.26
C VAL A 23 -35.38 0.29 -36.45
N SER A 24 -36.24 -0.68 -36.46
CA SER A 24 -35.92 -2.03 -36.94
C SER A 24 -35.55 -1.95 -38.43
N LEU A 25 -34.27 -1.93 -38.72
CA LEU A 25 -33.73 -2.10 -40.09
C LEU A 25 -33.56 -3.62 -40.33
N PRO A 26 -34.41 -4.26 -41.20
CA PRO A 26 -34.37 -5.70 -41.38
C PRO A 26 -33.09 -6.28 -41.97
N GLY A 27 -32.17 -5.45 -42.39
CA GLY A 27 -30.87 -5.88 -42.94
C GLY A 27 -29.68 -5.86 -41.96
N LEU A 28 -29.82 -5.23 -40.79
CA LEU A 28 -28.74 -5.20 -39.78
C LEU A 28 -28.88 -6.32 -38.73
N THR A 29 -30.08 -6.86 -38.54
CA THR A 29 -30.35 -7.99 -37.67
C THR A 29 -29.79 -9.30 -38.22
N GLN A 30 -29.72 -9.49 -39.54
CA GLN A 30 -29.12 -10.69 -40.13
C GLN A 30 -27.61 -10.76 -40.11
N ALA A 31 -26.93 -9.62 -39.90
CA ALA A 31 -25.45 -9.63 -39.75
C ALA A 31 -24.99 -9.85 -38.29
N MET A 32 -25.90 -9.97 -37.34
CA MET A 32 -25.61 -10.22 -35.91
C MET A 32 -26.11 -11.57 -35.38
N ASP A 33 -26.60 -12.43 -36.25
CA ASP A 33 -26.81 -13.85 -35.95
C ASP A 33 -25.49 -14.62 -36.04
N PHE A 34 -24.53 -14.15 -35.28
CA PHE A 34 -23.47 -15.06 -34.79
C PHE A 34 -24.16 -16.02 -33.83
N ASP A 35 -23.89 -17.29 -34.01
CA ASP A 35 -24.28 -18.42 -33.17
C ASP A 35 -24.24 -18.04 -31.68
N ALA A 36 -25.26 -17.37 -31.18
CA ALA A 36 -25.27 -16.68 -29.89
C ALA A 36 -25.16 -17.65 -28.70
N ALA A 37 -25.47 -18.92 -28.92
CA ALA A 37 -25.44 -19.94 -27.88
C ALA A 37 -24.04 -20.56 -27.64
N LYS A 38 -23.09 -20.43 -28.61
CA LYS A 38 -21.74 -21.01 -28.48
C LYS A 38 -20.61 -20.00 -28.30
N ASN A 39 -20.88 -18.68 -28.32
CA ASN A 39 -19.86 -17.65 -28.41
C ASN A 39 -19.98 -16.53 -27.35
N THR A 40 -20.72 -16.75 -26.28
CA THR A 40 -20.96 -15.71 -25.25
C THR A 40 -19.76 -15.54 -24.35
N ILE A 41 -19.24 -14.30 -24.28
CA ILE A 41 -18.30 -13.89 -23.26
C ILE A 41 -19.01 -13.87 -21.90
N ARG A 42 -18.50 -14.62 -20.93
CA ARG A 42 -18.96 -14.55 -19.55
C ARG A 42 -18.34 -13.35 -18.86
N TRP A 43 -19.14 -12.51 -18.24
CA TRP A 43 -18.72 -11.32 -17.51
C TRP A 43 -18.93 -11.48 -16.01
N ASP A 44 -17.88 -11.20 -15.20
CA ASP A 44 -17.99 -11.16 -13.76
C ASP A 44 -17.21 -9.99 -13.19
N LYS A 45 -17.58 -9.56 -11.97
CA LYS A 45 -16.93 -8.45 -11.28
C LYS A 45 -15.58 -8.84 -10.68
N ALA A 46 -14.66 -7.88 -10.63
CA ALA A 46 -13.45 -7.96 -9.83
C ALA A 46 -12.97 -6.54 -9.46
N PRO A 47 -12.25 -6.33 -8.37
CA PRO A 47 -11.50 -5.10 -8.17
C PRO A 47 -10.27 -5.07 -9.08
N CYS A 48 -9.92 -3.90 -9.57
CA CYS A 48 -8.66 -3.69 -10.26
C CYS A 48 -7.48 -3.99 -9.34
N ARG A 49 -6.50 -4.75 -9.83
CA ARG A 49 -5.38 -5.16 -9.00
C ARG A 49 -4.22 -4.16 -8.89
N PHE A 50 -4.35 -2.97 -9.45
CA PHE A 50 -3.23 -2.02 -9.45
C PHE A 50 -3.18 -1.16 -8.18
N CYS A 51 -3.99 -0.11 -8.08
CA CYS A 51 -3.82 0.84 -6.98
C CYS A 51 -4.93 0.74 -5.92
N GLY A 52 -4.66 1.37 -4.78
CA GLY A 52 -5.57 1.40 -3.63
C GLY A 52 -6.86 2.18 -3.84
N VAL A 53 -7.08 2.75 -5.03
CA VAL A 53 -8.40 3.29 -5.40
C VAL A 53 -9.46 2.20 -5.33
N GLY A 54 -9.13 0.98 -5.78
CA GLY A 54 -10.08 -0.13 -5.74
C GLY A 54 -11.19 -0.02 -6.78
N CYS A 55 -10.85 0.43 -8.00
CA CYS A 55 -11.81 0.50 -9.11
C CYS A 55 -12.45 -0.87 -9.36
N GLY A 56 -13.78 -0.90 -9.52
CA GLY A 56 -14.49 -2.08 -9.99
C GLY A 56 -14.27 -2.26 -11.50
N VAL A 57 -14.03 -3.51 -11.90
CA VAL A 57 -13.91 -3.91 -13.31
C VAL A 57 -14.80 -5.10 -13.59
N MET A 58 -15.37 -5.15 -14.78
CA MET A 58 -15.99 -6.33 -15.35
C MET A 58 -14.97 -7.07 -16.18
N VAL A 59 -14.77 -8.34 -15.91
CA VAL A 59 -13.82 -9.21 -16.60
C VAL A 59 -14.59 -10.16 -17.50
N GLY A 60 -14.35 -10.06 -18.80
CA GLY A 60 -14.93 -10.93 -19.82
C GLY A 60 -14.04 -12.13 -20.08
N THR A 61 -14.55 -13.31 -19.88
CA THR A 61 -13.82 -14.57 -20.08
C THR A 61 -14.48 -15.44 -21.16
N LYS A 62 -13.66 -16.13 -21.94
CA LYS A 62 -14.08 -17.11 -22.94
C LYS A 62 -12.98 -18.17 -23.05
N ASP A 63 -13.34 -19.44 -23.12
CA ASP A 63 -12.41 -20.57 -23.28
C ASP A 63 -11.25 -20.54 -22.25
N ASN A 64 -11.61 -20.31 -20.99
CA ASN A 64 -10.69 -20.19 -19.87
C ASN A 64 -9.61 -19.09 -20.04
N ARG A 65 -9.91 -18.03 -20.81
CA ARG A 65 -9.04 -16.87 -21.02
C ARG A 65 -9.79 -15.57 -20.77
N ILE A 66 -9.08 -14.58 -20.26
CA ILE A 66 -9.60 -13.22 -20.21
C ILE A 66 -9.47 -12.63 -21.62
N VAL A 67 -10.61 -12.30 -22.22
CA VAL A 67 -10.69 -11.72 -23.57
C VAL A 67 -10.95 -10.22 -23.54
N ALA A 68 -11.53 -9.71 -22.45
CA ALA A 68 -11.81 -8.28 -22.28
C ALA A 68 -11.83 -7.86 -20.81
N THR A 69 -11.57 -6.59 -20.57
CA THR A 69 -11.85 -5.91 -19.28
C THR A 69 -12.47 -4.56 -19.58
N GLN A 70 -13.48 -4.19 -18.80
CA GLN A 70 -14.09 -2.86 -18.84
C GLN A 70 -14.35 -2.35 -17.43
N ALA A 71 -14.52 -1.03 -17.29
CA ALA A 71 -14.91 -0.46 -16.02
C ALA A 71 -16.31 -0.95 -15.62
N ASP A 72 -16.51 -1.25 -14.33
CA ASP A 72 -17.84 -1.62 -13.82
C ASP A 72 -18.68 -0.35 -13.62
N PRO A 73 -19.77 -0.13 -14.39
CA PRO A 73 -20.62 1.04 -14.24
C PRO A 73 -21.39 1.06 -12.92
N LYS A 74 -21.54 -0.10 -12.26
CA LYS A 74 -22.21 -0.23 -10.96
C LYS A 74 -21.26 -0.01 -9.77
N ALA A 75 -19.95 0.15 -10.01
CA ALA A 75 -18.99 0.39 -8.94
C ALA A 75 -18.96 1.86 -8.53
N GLU A 76 -19.32 2.17 -7.29
CA GLU A 76 -19.35 3.53 -6.73
C GLU A 76 -17.98 4.22 -6.80
N VAL A 77 -16.90 3.45 -6.71
CA VAL A 77 -15.52 3.94 -6.67
C VAL A 77 -15.14 4.68 -7.95
N ASN A 78 -15.37 4.05 -9.10
CA ASN A 78 -14.90 4.54 -10.41
C ASN A 78 -16.02 4.85 -11.40
N LYS A 79 -17.30 4.62 -11.06
CA LYS A 79 -18.48 5.04 -11.82
C LYS A 79 -18.38 4.76 -13.33
N GLY A 80 -17.86 3.58 -13.69
CA GLY A 80 -17.72 3.16 -15.09
C GLY A 80 -16.47 3.70 -15.82
N ILE A 81 -15.47 4.24 -15.11
CA ILE A 81 -14.24 4.80 -15.71
C ILE A 81 -13.02 3.97 -15.33
N ASN A 82 -12.10 3.76 -16.27
CA ASN A 82 -10.80 3.13 -16.05
C ASN A 82 -9.63 4.05 -16.46
N CYS A 83 -8.53 3.98 -15.72
CA CYS A 83 -7.28 4.57 -16.16
C CYS A 83 -6.59 3.67 -17.20
N ILE A 84 -5.52 4.18 -17.83
CA ILE A 84 -4.77 3.45 -18.87
C ILE A 84 -4.30 2.06 -18.41
N LYS A 85 -3.86 1.89 -17.16
CA LYS A 85 -3.46 0.59 -16.62
C LYS A 85 -4.65 -0.36 -16.48
N GLY A 86 -5.80 0.15 -16.00
CA GLY A 86 -7.04 -0.61 -15.87
C GLY A 86 -7.59 -1.05 -17.22
N TYR A 87 -7.40 -0.24 -18.25
CA TYR A 87 -7.79 -0.59 -19.61
C TYR A 87 -7.01 -1.79 -20.15
N PHE A 88 -5.70 -1.86 -19.88
CA PHE A 88 -4.84 -2.98 -20.31
C PHE A 88 -4.70 -4.09 -19.26
N LEU A 89 -5.56 -4.14 -18.26
CA LEU A 89 -5.41 -5.01 -17.10
C LEU A 89 -5.35 -6.51 -17.46
N SER A 90 -6.13 -6.97 -18.46
CA SER A 90 -6.11 -8.37 -18.90
C SER A 90 -4.75 -8.81 -19.45
N LYS A 91 -4.00 -7.89 -20.08
CA LYS A 91 -2.74 -8.22 -20.77
C LYS A 91 -1.60 -8.61 -19.82
N ILE A 92 -1.66 -8.17 -18.55
CA ILE A 92 -0.65 -8.54 -17.56
C ILE A 92 -0.61 -10.04 -17.24
N MET A 93 -1.70 -10.77 -17.54
CA MET A 93 -1.83 -12.21 -17.29
C MET A 93 -1.01 -13.06 -18.26
N TYR A 94 -0.67 -12.51 -19.43
CA TYR A 94 -0.19 -13.25 -20.60
C TYR A 94 1.21 -12.83 -21.06
N GLY A 95 2.08 -12.42 -20.12
CA GLY A 95 3.50 -12.20 -20.41
C GLY A 95 4.17 -13.48 -20.89
N LYS A 96 5.06 -13.36 -21.89
CA LYS A 96 5.73 -14.52 -22.51
C LYS A 96 6.61 -15.31 -21.55
N ASP A 97 7.12 -14.66 -20.51
CA ASP A 97 8.00 -15.21 -19.49
C ASP A 97 7.25 -15.57 -18.19
N ARG A 98 5.95 -15.85 -18.30
CA ARG A 98 5.14 -16.31 -17.17
C ARG A 98 5.70 -17.58 -16.55
N LEU A 99 5.98 -17.57 -15.26
CA LEU A 99 6.46 -18.73 -14.52
C LEU A 99 5.33 -19.76 -14.33
N THR A 100 5.64 -21.03 -14.58
CA THR A 100 4.67 -22.14 -14.50
C THR A 100 5.20 -23.35 -13.74
N THR A 101 6.49 -23.38 -13.40
CA THR A 101 7.13 -24.50 -12.72
C THR A 101 8.08 -23.96 -11.64
N PRO A 102 8.16 -24.58 -10.45
CA PRO A 102 9.17 -24.23 -9.47
C PRO A 102 10.58 -24.36 -10.03
N LEU A 103 11.45 -23.39 -9.72
CA LEU A 103 12.82 -23.33 -10.23
C LEU A 103 13.79 -23.28 -9.05
N LEU A 104 14.61 -24.32 -8.90
CA LEU A 104 15.62 -24.44 -7.85
C LEU A 104 17.03 -24.23 -8.44
N ARG A 105 17.89 -23.46 -7.77
CA ARG A 105 19.31 -23.39 -8.15
C ARG A 105 20.00 -24.70 -7.89
N MET A 106 20.58 -25.31 -8.94
CA MET A 106 21.21 -26.62 -8.87
C MET A 106 22.58 -26.62 -9.56
N LYS A 107 23.51 -27.42 -8.99
CA LYS A 107 24.80 -27.76 -9.61
C LYS A 107 25.07 -29.24 -9.33
N ALA A 108 25.39 -29.99 -10.38
CA ALA A 108 25.62 -31.44 -10.28
C ALA A 108 24.47 -32.21 -9.59
N GLY A 109 23.23 -31.88 -9.93
CA GLY A 109 22.02 -32.54 -9.41
C GLY A 109 21.64 -32.20 -7.96
N LYS A 110 22.33 -31.26 -7.30
CA LYS A 110 22.06 -30.85 -5.91
C LYS A 110 21.86 -29.34 -5.82
N PHE A 111 21.11 -28.90 -4.80
CA PHE A 111 21.01 -27.47 -4.49
C PHE A 111 22.40 -26.86 -4.32
N HIS A 112 22.61 -25.72 -4.98
CA HIS A 112 23.82 -24.94 -4.84
C HIS A 112 23.53 -23.45 -5.07
N LYS A 113 24.01 -22.58 -4.16
CA LYS A 113 23.73 -21.12 -4.19
C LYS A 113 24.11 -20.47 -5.53
N GLU A 114 25.22 -20.89 -6.15
CA GLU A 114 25.70 -20.42 -7.45
C GLU A 114 25.30 -21.36 -8.62
N GLY A 115 24.30 -22.22 -8.41
CA GLY A 115 23.78 -23.10 -9.46
C GLY A 115 22.84 -22.39 -10.43
N GLU A 116 22.56 -23.08 -11.54
CA GLU A 116 21.57 -22.65 -12.51
C GLU A 116 20.15 -23.02 -12.08
N PHE A 117 19.16 -22.21 -12.47
CA PHE A 117 17.77 -22.53 -12.20
C PHE A 117 17.30 -23.75 -12.98
N THR A 118 16.93 -24.80 -12.31
CA THR A 118 16.46 -26.06 -12.85
C THR A 118 15.00 -26.28 -12.45
N PRO A 119 14.11 -26.66 -13.36
CA PRO A 119 12.73 -27.02 -13.05
C PRO A 119 12.67 -28.23 -12.10
N VAL A 120 11.84 -28.11 -11.05
CA VAL A 120 11.58 -29.18 -10.07
C VAL A 120 10.07 -29.31 -9.82
N SER A 121 9.66 -30.44 -9.24
CA SER A 121 8.26 -30.59 -8.80
C SER A 121 7.97 -29.76 -7.55
N TRP A 122 6.69 -29.53 -7.25
CA TRP A 122 6.27 -28.85 -6.02
C TRP A 122 6.74 -29.58 -4.76
N ASP A 123 6.70 -30.93 -4.77
CA ASP A 123 7.16 -31.72 -3.62
C ASP A 123 8.66 -31.52 -3.38
N VAL A 124 9.48 -31.62 -4.41
CA VAL A 124 10.93 -31.35 -4.31
C VAL A 124 11.20 -29.93 -3.82
N ALA A 125 10.44 -28.94 -4.33
CA ALA A 125 10.58 -27.54 -3.92
C ALA A 125 10.24 -27.35 -2.43
N PHE A 126 9.12 -27.92 -1.97
CA PHE A 126 8.71 -27.81 -0.56
C PHE A 126 9.56 -28.66 0.38
N ASP A 127 10.04 -29.80 -0.06
CA ASP A 127 10.88 -30.67 0.77
C ASP A 127 12.24 -30.03 1.05
N ILE A 128 12.91 -29.45 0.04
CA ILE A 128 14.16 -28.70 0.25
C ILE A 128 13.93 -27.46 1.10
N MET A 129 12.83 -26.72 0.85
CA MET A 129 12.47 -25.55 1.64
C MET A 129 12.23 -25.93 3.10
N ALA A 130 11.49 -27.02 3.36
CA ALA A 130 11.21 -27.52 4.70
C ALA A 130 12.48 -28.02 5.40
N GLU A 131 13.36 -28.71 4.71
CA GLU A 131 14.67 -29.10 5.24
C GLU A 131 15.47 -27.90 5.74
N LYS A 132 15.60 -26.86 4.91
CA LYS A 132 16.33 -25.63 5.27
C LYS A 132 15.68 -24.90 6.45
N TRP A 133 14.36 -24.79 6.45
CA TRP A 133 13.61 -24.15 7.53
C TRP A 133 13.71 -24.93 8.85
N LYS A 134 13.54 -26.24 8.82
CA LYS A 134 13.70 -27.13 10.01
C LYS A 134 15.11 -27.01 10.58
N LYS A 135 16.13 -27.04 9.73
CA LYS A 135 17.52 -26.85 10.16
C LYS A 135 17.71 -25.49 10.82
N THR A 136 17.25 -24.43 10.20
CA THR A 136 17.36 -23.06 10.73
C THR A 136 16.63 -22.92 12.08
N LEU A 137 15.40 -23.43 12.18
CA LEU A 137 14.63 -23.43 13.42
C LEU A 137 15.33 -24.20 14.54
N LYS A 138 15.90 -25.38 14.24
CA LYS A 138 16.64 -26.18 15.21
C LYS A 138 17.91 -25.51 15.69
N ASP A 139 18.69 -24.93 14.76
CA ASP A 139 20.02 -24.42 15.07
C ASP A 139 20.00 -22.99 15.66
N LYS A 140 19.03 -22.14 15.22
CA LYS A 140 19.00 -20.73 15.55
C LYS A 140 17.68 -20.22 16.11
N GLY A 141 16.64 -21.06 16.08
CA GLY A 141 15.31 -20.71 16.58
C GLY A 141 14.45 -19.86 15.64
N PRO A 142 13.23 -19.46 16.09
CA PRO A 142 12.24 -18.81 15.25
C PRO A 142 12.60 -17.37 14.83
N GLU A 143 13.56 -16.72 15.47
CA GLU A 143 14.03 -15.39 15.06
C GLU A 143 14.91 -15.44 13.79
N ALA A 144 15.42 -16.61 13.41
CA ALA A 144 16.24 -16.80 12.21
C ALA A 144 15.44 -17.11 10.94
N ILE A 145 14.12 -17.15 11.02
CA ILE A 145 13.25 -17.27 9.85
C ILE A 145 12.46 -15.99 9.65
N GLY A 146 12.14 -15.67 8.40
CA GLY A 146 11.38 -14.45 8.06
C GLY A 146 10.53 -14.60 6.81
N MET A 147 9.50 -13.75 6.72
CA MET A 147 8.63 -13.67 5.56
C MET A 147 8.40 -12.21 5.17
N PHE A 148 8.48 -11.93 3.88
CA PHE A 148 8.18 -10.62 3.33
C PHE A 148 6.90 -10.67 2.49
N GLY A 149 5.85 -10.05 3.02
CA GLY A 149 4.53 -10.06 2.44
C GLY A 149 4.23 -8.88 1.53
N SER A 150 2.99 -8.80 1.09
CA SER A 150 2.61 -7.84 0.06
C SER A 150 1.24 -7.20 0.29
N GLY A 151 1.12 -5.91 -0.04
CA GLY A 151 -0.16 -5.24 -0.25
C GLY A 151 -0.85 -5.64 -1.57
N GLN A 152 -0.30 -6.60 -2.29
CA GLN A 152 -0.90 -7.25 -3.47
C GLN A 152 -1.54 -8.60 -3.14
N TRP A 153 -1.31 -9.13 -1.95
CA TRP A 153 -2.00 -10.31 -1.43
C TRP A 153 -3.50 -10.05 -1.30
N THR A 154 -4.28 -11.10 -1.40
CA THR A 154 -5.66 -11.08 -0.89
C THR A 154 -5.65 -10.99 0.64
N ILE A 155 -6.77 -10.55 1.21
CA ILE A 155 -6.95 -10.51 2.67
C ILE A 155 -6.68 -11.89 3.28
N MET A 156 -7.18 -12.96 2.64
CA MET A 156 -7.03 -14.32 3.14
C MET A 156 -5.60 -14.83 3.07
N GLU A 157 -4.85 -14.50 2.02
CA GLU A 157 -3.42 -14.81 1.92
C GLU A 157 -2.61 -14.12 3.02
N GLY A 158 -2.86 -12.81 3.23
CA GLY A 158 -2.21 -12.07 4.32
C GLY A 158 -2.56 -12.62 5.70
N TYR A 159 -3.82 -13.01 5.92
CA TYR A 159 -4.28 -13.60 7.16
C TYR A 159 -3.64 -14.97 7.42
N ALA A 160 -3.64 -15.86 6.42
CA ALA A 160 -3.01 -17.18 6.51
C ALA A 160 -1.50 -17.07 6.77
N ALA A 161 -0.80 -16.16 6.09
CA ALA A 161 0.62 -15.91 6.28
C ALA A 161 0.92 -15.39 7.69
N SER A 162 0.13 -14.45 8.20
CA SER A 162 0.27 -13.93 9.57
C SER A 162 0.08 -15.02 10.60
N LYS A 163 -0.92 -15.89 10.42
CA LYS A 163 -1.23 -17.02 11.29
C LYS A 163 -0.13 -18.07 11.27
N LEU A 164 0.37 -18.43 10.08
CA LEU A 164 1.46 -19.39 9.92
C LEU A 164 2.76 -18.90 10.59
N MET A 165 3.14 -17.66 10.36
CA MET A 165 4.38 -17.12 10.91
C MET A 165 4.28 -16.90 12.42
N LYS A 166 3.27 -16.15 12.89
CA LYS A 166 3.19 -15.72 14.30
C LYS A 166 2.81 -16.85 15.24
N ALA A 167 1.93 -17.74 14.81
CA ALA A 167 1.45 -18.87 15.62
C ALA A 167 2.13 -20.18 15.24
N GLY A 168 2.17 -20.52 13.97
CA GLY A 168 2.77 -21.79 13.49
C GLY A 168 4.25 -21.86 13.81
N PHE A 169 5.03 -20.97 13.22
CA PHE A 169 6.49 -20.92 13.45
C PHE A 169 6.89 -20.11 14.68
N ARG A 170 5.95 -19.46 15.35
CA ARG A 170 6.22 -18.61 16.51
C ARG A 170 7.24 -17.50 16.22
N SER A 171 7.21 -16.98 14.98
CA SER A 171 8.06 -15.90 14.54
C SER A 171 7.23 -14.68 14.16
N ASN A 172 7.49 -13.55 14.81
CA ASN A 172 6.93 -12.26 14.41
C ASN A 172 7.70 -11.59 13.26
N ASN A 173 8.70 -12.26 12.67
CA ASN A 173 9.46 -11.77 11.51
C ASN A 173 8.66 -11.93 10.21
N ILE A 174 7.49 -11.35 10.19
CA ILE A 174 6.70 -11.12 8.99
C ILE A 174 6.44 -9.63 8.88
N ASP A 175 6.81 -9.02 7.75
CA ASP A 175 6.52 -7.60 7.48
C ASP A 175 6.18 -7.42 5.99
N PRO A 176 5.23 -6.56 5.62
CA PRO A 176 4.84 -6.40 4.23
C PRO A 176 5.57 -5.23 3.57
N ASN A 177 5.57 -5.18 2.24
CA ASN A 177 6.07 -4.02 1.50
C ASN A 177 5.27 -2.72 1.76
N ALA A 178 4.10 -2.82 2.34
CA ALA A 178 3.36 -1.66 2.85
C ALA A 178 4.11 -0.91 3.97
N ARG A 179 5.14 -1.52 4.58
CA ARG A 179 6.10 -0.85 5.45
C ARG A 179 6.78 0.32 4.73
N HIS A 180 7.15 0.14 3.48
CA HIS A 180 7.75 1.18 2.64
C HIS A 180 6.72 2.17 2.07
N CYS A 181 5.41 1.94 2.28
CA CYS A 181 4.32 2.64 1.60
C CYS A 181 3.52 3.53 2.57
N MET A 182 2.83 2.94 3.56
CA MET A 182 1.78 3.59 4.35
C MET A 182 2.03 3.58 5.86
N ALA A 183 3.13 3.04 6.33
CA ALA A 183 3.36 2.87 7.78
C ALA A 183 3.35 4.20 8.55
N SER A 184 3.75 5.31 7.95
CA SER A 184 3.69 6.64 8.57
C SER A 184 2.26 7.13 8.77
N ALA A 185 1.38 6.90 7.80
CA ALA A 185 -0.05 7.20 7.97
C ALA A 185 -0.67 6.33 9.06
N VAL A 186 -0.34 5.01 9.09
CA VAL A 186 -0.74 4.10 10.18
C VAL A 186 -0.33 4.67 11.54
N GLY A 187 0.94 5.07 11.69
CA GLY A 187 1.46 5.67 12.93
C GLY A 187 0.74 6.97 13.30
N GLY A 188 0.47 7.83 12.33
CA GLY A 188 -0.26 9.08 12.50
C GLY A 188 -1.71 8.85 12.96
N PHE A 189 -2.47 7.99 12.27
CA PHE A 189 -3.85 7.64 12.66
C PHE A 189 -3.91 7.06 14.06
N MET A 190 -3.06 6.07 14.36
CA MET A 190 -3.04 5.42 15.68
C MET A 190 -2.70 6.39 16.82
N ARG A 191 -1.79 7.34 16.61
CA ARG A 191 -1.40 8.32 17.65
C ARG A 191 -2.46 9.40 17.83
N THR A 192 -3.09 9.83 16.76
CA THR A 192 -4.08 10.90 16.77
C THR A 192 -5.47 10.40 17.16
N PHE A 193 -5.94 9.29 16.58
CA PHE A 193 -7.32 8.81 16.73
C PHE A 193 -7.46 7.47 17.47
N GLY A 194 -6.34 6.81 17.77
CA GLY A 194 -6.31 5.50 18.45
C GLY A 194 -6.74 4.32 17.56
N SER A 195 -7.19 4.58 16.35
CA SER A 195 -7.58 3.59 15.32
C SER A 195 -6.95 3.94 13.99
N ASP A 196 -6.67 2.91 13.20
CA ASP A 196 -6.11 3.07 11.87
C ASP A 196 -7.20 3.36 10.81
N GLU A 197 -6.81 3.76 9.61
CA GLU A 197 -7.59 4.06 8.41
C GLU A 197 -8.38 5.39 8.45
N PRO A 198 -8.65 5.99 7.27
CA PRO A 198 -9.36 7.27 7.16
C PRO A 198 -10.75 7.22 7.77
N MET A 199 -11.20 8.37 8.29
CA MET A 199 -12.54 8.54 8.81
C MET A 199 -13.58 8.83 7.73
N GLY A 200 -13.20 9.51 6.65
CA GLY A 200 -14.05 9.80 5.49
C GLY A 200 -14.03 8.70 4.43
N CYS A 201 -14.60 8.99 3.28
CA CYS A 201 -14.63 8.11 2.11
C CYS A 201 -14.53 8.93 0.81
N TYR A 202 -14.56 8.26 -0.34
CA TYR A 202 -14.44 8.96 -1.63
C TYR A 202 -15.61 9.89 -1.95
N ASP A 203 -16.75 9.74 -1.26
CA ASP A 203 -17.88 10.65 -1.43
C ASP A 203 -17.57 12.07 -0.90
N ASP A 204 -16.50 12.24 -0.10
CA ASP A 204 -16.01 13.57 0.29
C ASP A 204 -15.68 14.45 -0.92
N PHE A 205 -15.30 13.84 -2.05
CA PHE A 205 -14.87 14.59 -3.25
C PHE A 205 -16.01 15.39 -3.87
N GLU A 206 -17.24 14.87 -3.87
CA GLU A 206 -18.40 15.60 -4.39
C GLU A 206 -18.91 16.69 -3.43
N HIS A 207 -18.50 16.64 -2.16
CA HIS A 207 -18.94 17.56 -1.12
C HIS A 207 -17.92 18.64 -0.76
N ALA A 208 -16.64 18.47 -1.12
CA ALA A 208 -15.58 19.43 -0.81
C ALA A 208 -15.71 20.75 -1.58
N ASP A 209 -15.31 21.85 -0.94
CA ASP A 209 -15.14 23.16 -1.56
C ASP A 209 -13.68 23.42 -1.93
N ALA A 210 -12.76 22.65 -1.34
CA ALA A 210 -11.35 22.70 -1.69
C ALA A 210 -10.65 21.36 -1.50
N PHE A 211 -9.70 21.10 -2.37
CA PHE A 211 -8.80 19.95 -2.32
C PHE A 211 -7.37 20.43 -2.08
N VAL A 212 -6.71 19.89 -1.07
CA VAL A 212 -5.30 20.19 -0.81
C VAL A 212 -4.47 18.93 -0.97
N LEU A 213 -3.62 18.88 -2.00
CA LEU A 213 -2.79 17.73 -2.35
C LEU A 213 -1.40 17.90 -1.75
N TRP A 214 -1.05 17.08 -0.76
CA TRP A 214 0.22 17.09 -0.07
C TRP A 214 1.12 15.95 -0.58
N GLY A 215 2.16 16.29 -1.35
CA GLY A 215 3.09 15.31 -1.89
C GLY A 215 2.41 14.18 -2.67
N SER A 216 1.40 14.53 -3.47
CA SER A 216 0.51 13.58 -4.14
C SER A 216 0.30 13.91 -5.62
N ASN A 217 0.92 13.14 -6.52
CA ASN A 217 0.64 13.19 -7.95
C ASN A 217 -0.57 12.31 -8.29
N MET A 218 -1.77 12.73 -7.90
CA MET A 218 -3.00 11.94 -8.07
C MET A 218 -3.33 11.67 -9.54
N ALA A 219 -3.05 12.61 -10.45
CA ALA A 219 -3.30 12.47 -11.88
C ALA A 219 -2.60 11.25 -12.49
N GLU A 220 -1.47 10.82 -11.91
CA GLU A 220 -0.74 9.63 -12.36
C GLU A 220 -0.87 8.43 -11.41
N MET A 221 -0.98 8.66 -10.09
CA MET A 221 -0.93 7.59 -9.07
C MET A 221 -2.32 7.08 -8.65
N HIS A 222 -3.33 7.97 -8.68
CA HIS A 222 -4.72 7.66 -8.36
C HIS A 222 -5.67 8.30 -9.41
N PRO A 223 -5.50 7.97 -10.71
CA PRO A 223 -6.11 8.74 -11.82
C PRO A 223 -7.63 8.84 -11.71
N ILE A 224 -8.31 7.80 -11.25
CA ILE A 224 -9.78 7.81 -11.15
C ILE A 224 -10.28 8.73 -10.04
N LEU A 225 -9.57 8.82 -8.91
CA LEU A 225 -9.91 9.82 -7.89
C LEU A 225 -9.59 11.24 -8.37
N TRP A 226 -8.54 11.41 -9.17
CA TRP A 226 -8.25 12.68 -9.83
C TRP A 226 -9.38 13.09 -10.80
N THR A 227 -9.95 12.13 -11.53
CA THR A 227 -11.12 12.39 -12.39
C THR A 227 -12.31 12.87 -11.56
N ARG A 228 -12.57 12.30 -10.37
CA ARG A 228 -13.64 12.78 -9.48
C ARG A 228 -13.40 14.23 -9.01
N ILE A 229 -12.15 14.62 -8.73
CA ILE A 229 -11.81 16.01 -8.43
C ILE A 229 -12.08 16.93 -9.64
N THR A 230 -11.68 16.50 -10.85
CA THR A 230 -11.94 17.25 -12.08
C THR A 230 -13.43 17.42 -12.34
N ASP A 231 -14.22 16.36 -12.14
CA ASP A 231 -15.67 16.40 -12.31
C ASP A 231 -16.34 17.34 -11.29
N THR A 232 -15.87 17.29 -10.02
CA THR A 232 -16.33 18.23 -9.00
C THR A 232 -15.99 19.67 -9.37
N ARG A 233 -14.78 19.92 -9.89
CA ARG A 233 -14.37 21.24 -10.34
C ARG A 233 -15.23 21.76 -11.50
N LEU A 234 -15.66 20.88 -12.41
CA LEU A 234 -16.55 21.25 -13.51
C LEU A 234 -17.97 21.56 -13.04
N SER A 235 -18.47 20.82 -12.05
CA SER A 235 -19.82 21.01 -11.48
C SER A 235 -19.91 22.12 -10.43
N LYS A 236 -18.78 22.43 -9.77
CA LYS A 236 -18.63 23.48 -8.75
C LYS A 236 -17.43 24.36 -9.10
N PRO A 237 -17.57 25.34 -10.00
CA PRO A 237 -16.45 26.16 -10.48
C PRO A 237 -15.70 26.92 -9.38
N ASP A 238 -16.37 27.23 -8.26
CA ASP A 238 -15.78 27.91 -7.10
C ASP A 238 -14.97 26.96 -6.16
N SER A 239 -14.92 25.67 -6.48
CA SER A 239 -14.07 24.75 -5.75
C SER A 239 -12.60 24.98 -6.09
N GLU A 240 -11.71 24.87 -5.10
CA GLU A 240 -10.29 25.18 -5.26
C GLU A 240 -9.43 23.92 -5.20
N VAL A 241 -8.34 23.90 -5.99
CA VAL A 241 -7.31 22.84 -5.91
C VAL A 241 -5.97 23.48 -5.55
N HIS A 242 -5.42 23.08 -4.41
CA HIS A 242 -4.09 23.49 -3.94
C HIS A 242 -3.14 22.32 -4.06
N VAL A 243 -1.99 22.49 -4.72
CA VAL A 243 -1.03 21.42 -4.97
C VAL A 243 0.32 21.77 -4.36
N LEU A 244 0.78 20.91 -3.45
CA LEU A 244 2.09 21.01 -2.81
C LEU A 244 2.95 19.79 -3.17
N SER A 245 4.11 20.02 -3.76
CA SER A 245 5.05 18.97 -4.14
C SER A 245 6.47 19.52 -4.18
N THR A 246 7.47 18.63 -4.23
CA THR A 246 8.87 19.02 -4.43
C THR A 246 9.24 19.22 -5.91
N TYR A 247 8.32 18.96 -6.83
CA TYR A 247 8.46 19.20 -8.27
C TYR A 247 7.09 19.39 -8.93
N GLU A 248 7.02 20.08 -10.05
CA GLU A 248 5.79 20.19 -10.83
C GLU A 248 5.45 18.87 -11.54
N HIS A 249 4.16 18.51 -11.50
CA HIS A 249 3.59 17.33 -12.15
C HIS A 249 2.15 17.62 -12.63
N ARG A 250 1.52 16.67 -13.31
CA ARG A 250 0.22 16.85 -13.96
C ARG A 250 -0.91 17.44 -13.09
N CYS A 251 -0.88 17.28 -11.76
CA CYS A 251 -1.89 17.92 -10.92
C CYS A 251 -1.78 19.44 -10.91
N PHE A 252 -0.60 20.00 -11.23
CA PHE A 252 -0.38 21.44 -11.32
C PHE A 252 -1.18 22.10 -12.45
N ASP A 253 -1.54 21.32 -13.49
CA ASP A 253 -2.34 21.82 -14.62
C ASP A 253 -3.75 22.26 -14.21
N LEU A 254 -4.29 21.70 -13.11
CA LEU A 254 -5.59 22.07 -12.54
C LEU A 254 -5.49 22.89 -11.26
N GLY A 255 -4.29 23.11 -10.74
CA GLY A 255 -4.09 23.74 -9.44
C GLY A 255 -4.28 25.26 -9.48
N ASP A 256 -5.10 25.78 -8.56
CA ASP A 256 -5.33 27.22 -8.35
C ASP A 256 -4.23 27.86 -7.50
N ASN A 257 -3.56 27.05 -6.68
CA ASN A 257 -2.46 27.48 -5.83
C ASN A 257 -1.38 26.40 -5.82
N ASN A 258 -0.44 26.55 -6.71
CA ASN A 258 0.64 25.60 -6.97
C ASN A 258 1.90 25.99 -6.19
N MET A 259 2.42 25.07 -5.38
CA MET A 259 3.58 25.29 -4.50
C MET A 259 4.61 24.19 -4.70
N VAL A 260 5.80 24.56 -5.17
CA VAL A 260 6.98 23.69 -5.17
C VAL A 260 7.81 24.07 -3.95
N PHE A 261 8.04 23.13 -3.04
CA PHE A 261 8.70 23.38 -1.77
C PHE A 261 10.00 22.56 -1.62
N THR A 262 10.93 23.07 -0.85
CA THR A 262 12.18 22.38 -0.51
C THR A 262 11.87 21.06 0.25
N PRO A 263 12.48 19.92 -0.12
CA PRO A 263 12.22 18.64 0.54
C PRO A 263 12.26 18.72 2.07
N GLN A 264 11.29 18.07 2.75
CA GLN A 264 11.07 18.03 4.21
C GLN A 264 10.46 19.30 4.86
N THR A 265 10.32 20.40 4.15
CA THR A 265 9.78 21.65 4.71
C THR A 265 8.25 21.72 4.74
N ASP A 266 7.57 20.68 4.28
CA ASP A 266 6.13 20.47 4.51
C ASP A 266 5.77 20.58 5.99
N MET A 267 6.61 20.10 6.91
CA MET A 267 6.44 20.27 8.36
C MET A 267 6.46 21.73 8.80
N VAL A 268 7.31 22.56 8.18
CA VAL A 268 7.36 24.01 8.45
C VAL A 268 6.07 24.68 7.97
N ILE A 269 5.61 24.33 6.76
CA ILE A 269 4.35 24.85 6.19
C ILE A 269 3.15 24.49 7.07
N LEU A 270 3.07 23.23 7.55
CA LEU A 270 1.99 22.75 8.41
C LEU A 270 1.97 23.48 9.78
N ASN A 271 3.13 23.65 10.40
CA ASN A 271 3.25 24.41 11.65
C ASN A 271 2.93 25.91 11.44
N TYR A 272 3.30 26.50 10.30
CA TYR A 272 2.89 27.86 9.94
C TYR A 272 1.37 27.98 9.84
N ILE A 273 0.69 27.05 9.16
CA ILE A 273 -0.77 27.06 9.07
C ILE A 273 -1.41 26.99 10.46
N ALA A 274 -0.90 26.08 11.32
CA ALA A 274 -1.36 25.99 12.70
C ALA A 274 -1.15 27.31 13.46
N ASN A 275 0.04 27.94 13.35
CA ASN A 275 0.31 29.26 13.93
C ASN A 275 -0.66 30.31 13.42
N TYR A 276 -0.91 30.38 12.11
CA TYR A 276 -1.85 31.32 11.51
C TYR A 276 -3.26 31.17 12.11
N ILE A 277 -3.75 29.92 12.20
CA ILE A 277 -5.07 29.60 12.79
C ILE A 277 -5.14 30.07 14.25
N ILE A 278 -4.09 29.82 15.03
CA ILE A 278 -4.02 30.21 16.47
C ILE A 278 -3.99 31.73 16.61
N GLN A 279 -3.09 32.42 15.93
CA GLN A 279 -2.90 33.88 16.04
C GLN A 279 -4.16 34.66 15.61
N ASN A 280 -4.89 34.16 14.62
CA ASN A 280 -6.12 34.78 14.11
C ASN A 280 -7.38 34.28 14.84
N LYS A 281 -7.25 33.44 15.88
CA LYS A 281 -8.36 32.81 16.63
C LYS A 281 -9.37 32.11 15.71
N ALA A 282 -8.88 31.53 14.60
CA ALA A 282 -9.68 30.86 13.57
C ALA A 282 -9.91 29.36 13.88
N TYR A 283 -9.71 28.96 15.12
CA TYR A 283 -9.96 27.60 15.59
C TYR A 283 -11.38 27.42 16.15
N ASP A 284 -11.92 26.22 16.09
CA ASP A 284 -13.20 25.88 16.70
C ASP A 284 -13.01 25.49 18.18
N LYS A 285 -13.15 26.48 19.06
CA LYS A 285 -12.96 26.26 20.50
C LYS A 285 -13.95 25.24 21.09
N LYS A 286 -15.23 25.29 20.68
CA LYS A 286 -16.26 24.37 21.19
C LYS A 286 -15.96 22.92 20.81
N PHE A 287 -15.51 22.70 19.58
CA PHE A 287 -15.07 21.40 19.09
C PHE A 287 -13.86 20.91 19.89
N MET A 288 -12.82 21.72 20.03
CA MET A 288 -11.58 21.34 20.72
C MET A 288 -11.83 20.98 22.19
N ASP A 289 -12.60 21.78 22.93
CA ASP A 289 -12.90 21.52 24.34
C ASP A 289 -13.58 20.14 24.56
N LYS A 290 -14.44 19.74 23.62
CA LYS A 290 -15.17 18.47 23.69
C LYS A 290 -14.35 17.27 23.20
N HIS A 291 -13.60 17.42 22.10
CA HIS A 291 -13.15 16.30 21.30
C HIS A 291 -11.63 16.17 21.16
N VAL A 292 -10.85 17.08 21.79
CA VAL A 292 -9.40 17.13 21.57
C VAL A 292 -8.61 17.14 22.88
N ASN A 293 -7.49 16.44 22.89
CA ASN A 293 -6.41 16.56 23.87
C ASN A 293 -5.17 17.14 23.18
N PHE A 294 -4.37 17.92 23.89
CA PHE A 294 -3.10 18.43 23.40
C PHE A 294 -1.94 17.60 23.91
N LYS A 295 -0.97 17.34 23.03
CA LYS A 295 0.24 16.57 23.29
C LYS A 295 1.44 17.21 22.61
N THR A 296 2.62 16.94 23.12
CA THR A 296 3.88 17.22 22.45
C THR A 296 4.68 15.93 22.31
N THR A 297 5.44 15.78 21.18
CA THR A 297 6.27 14.60 20.96
C THR A 297 7.66 14.80 21.53
N ILE A 298 8.33 13.71 21.96
CA ILE A 298 9.75 13.73 22.24
C ILE A 298 10.53 13.90 20.92
N THR A 299 11.62 14.65 20.97
CA THR A 299 12.50 14.96 19.83
C THR A 299 13.79 14.14 19.87
N ASP A 300 14.65 14.33 18.87
CA ASP A 300 15.96 13.69 18.80
C ASP A 300 15.85 12.16 18.79
N ILE A 301 14.94 11.66 17.93
CA ILE A 301 14.56 10.24 17.87
C ILE A 301 15.38 9.41 16.86
N GLY A 302 16.41 9.99 16.25
CA GLY A 302 17.23 9.35 15.22
C GLY A 302 16.56 9.30 13.84
N TYR A 303 17.10 8.48 12.95
CA TYR A 303 16.65 8.35 11.56
C TYR A 303 16.45 6.89 11.12
N GLY A 304 16.47 5.94 12.07
CA GLY A 304 16.33 4.51 11.81
C GLY A 304 17.42 3.92 10.91
N LEU A 305 18.60 4.51 10.90
CA LEU A 305 19.79 3.99 10.25
C LEU A 305 20.38 2.83 11.06
N ARG A 306 21.52 2.27 10.66
CA ARG A 306 22.21 1.27 11.46
C ARG A 306 22.66 1.86 12.80
N PRO A 307 22.68 1.07 13.90
CA PRO A 307 22.99 1.58 15.25
C PRO A 307 24.36 2.25 15.38
N ASP A 308 25.32 1.85 14.58
CA ASP A 308 26.68 2.39 14.50
C ASP A 308 26.83 3.64 13.62
N HIS A 309 25.76 4.02 12.92
CA HIS A 309 25.79 5.21 12.06
C HIS A 309 25.93 6.49 12.92
N PRO A 310 26.78 7.46 12.54
CA PRO A 310 27.06 8.66 13.35
C PRO A 310 25.82 9.47 13.75
N LEU A 311 24.77 9.49 12.93
CA LEU A 311 23.50 10.18 13.25
C LEU A 311 22.68 9.44 14.29
N GLU A 312 22.72 8.09 14.31
CA GLU A 312 22.01 7.28 15.33
C GLU A 312 22.75 7.36 16.67
N LEU A 313 24.09 7.33 16.66
CA LEU A 313 24.90 7.48 17.87
C LEU A 313 24.70 8.82 18.57
N LYS A 314 24.36 9.88 17.83
CA LYS A 314 24.05 11.21 18.39
C LYS A 314 22.65 11.33 18.94
N ALA A 315 21.71 10.48 18.53
CA ALA A 315 20.32 10.54 18.93
C ALA A 315 20.14 10.23 20.43
N LYS A 316 19.49 11.13 21.17
CA LYS A 316 19.26 10.95 22.63
C LYS A 316 18.09 9.99 22.91
N ASN A 317 17.14 9.93 21.99
CA ASN A 317 15.89 9.19 22.16
C ASN A 317 15.59 8.24 20.97
N PRO A 318 16.52 7.41 20.51
CA PRO A 318 16.37 6.66 19.26
C PRO A 318 15.09 5.79 19.26
N GLY A 319 14.22 6.04 18.28
CA GLY A 319 12.98 5.30 18.09
C GLY A 319 11.89 5.48 19.16
N LYS A 320 12.08 6.37 20.14
CA LYS A 320 11.08 6.60 21.19
C LYS A 320 9.90 7.41 20.63
N GLY A 321 8.69 6.94 20.91
CA GLY A 321 7.43 7.58 20.48
C GLY A 321 6.64 8.21 21.62
N THR A 322 7.28 8.54 22.73
CA THR A 322 6.62 9.12 23.92
C THR A 322 6.01 10.49 23.62
N MET A 323 4.87 10.76 24.21
CA MET A 323 4.18 12.05 24.13
C MET A 323 3.91 12.54 25.54
N SER A 324 4.10 13.83 25.77
CA SER A 324 3.74 14.52 27.02
C SER A 324 2.40 15.24 26.86
N VAL A 325 1.68 15.40 27.95
CA VAL A 325 0.45 16.22 27.97
C VAL A 325 0.84 17.69 27.75
N SER A 326 0.00 18.41 27.04
CA SER A 326 0.16 19.82 26.73
C SER A 326 -1.21 20.53 26.81
N SER A 327 -1.20 21.85 26.62
CA SER A 327 -2.38 22.70 26.58
C SER A 327 -2.47 23.46 25.25
N LEU A 328 -3.59 24.14 25.01
CA LEU A 328 -3.75 25.04 23.88
C LEU A 328 -2.73 26.19 23.95
N ASP A 329 -2.50 26.75 25.15
CA ASP A 329 -1.59 27.89 25.34
C ASP A 329 -0.13 27.46 25.08
N GLU A 330 0.27 26.30 25.59
CA GLU A 330 1.60 25.72 25.29
C GLU A 330 1.75 25.40 23.82
N PHE A 331 0.71 24.86 23.18
CA PHE A 331 0.72 24.60 21.73
C PHE A 331 0.89 25.90 20.95
N ALA A 332 0.20 26.97 21.35
CA ALA A 332 0.32 28.29 20.73
C ALA A 332 1.75 28.83 20.79
N GLU A 333 2.42 28.74 21.95
CA GLU A 333 3.83 29.14 22.08
C GLU A 333 4.78 28.27 21.24
N LEU A 334 4.52 26.95 21.15
CA LEU A 334 5.34 26.03 20.36
C LEU A 334 5.24 26.28 18.84
N VAL A 335 4.08 26.69 18.33
CA VAL A 335 3.92 26.99 16.90
C VAL A 335 4.29 28.44 16.54
N LYS A 336 4.38 29.35 17.50
CA LYS A 336 4.66 30.79 17.31
C LYS A 336 5.92 31.10 16.48
N PRO A 337 7.05 30.36 16.59
CA PRO A 337 8.23 30.58 15.75
C PRO A 337 8.01 30.34 14.26
N TYR A 338 6.97 29.59 13.88
CA TYR A 338 6.67 29.28 12.50
C TYR A 338 5.86 30.42 11.86
N THR A 339 6.54 31.57 11.63
CA THR A 339 5.96 32.76 10.98
C THR A 339 5.85 32.54 9.47
N LEU A 340 5.15 33.45 8.79
CA LEU A 340 5.05 33.44 7.34
C LEU A 340 6.43 33.63 6.68
N GLU A 341 7.25 34.50 7.26
CA GLU A 341 8.62 34.78 6.82
C GLU A 341 9.48 33.53 6.92
N TYR A 342 9.51 32.90 8.09
CA TYR A 342 10.28 31.70 8.35
C TYR A 342 9.84 30.53 7.46
N ALA A 343 8.53 30.36 7.28
CA ALA A 343 7.99 29.30 6.42
C ALA A 343 8.35 29.54 4.94
N SER A 344 8.26 30.77 4.47
CA SER A 344 8.61 31.14 3.08
C SER A 344 10.10 30.95 2.82
N GLU A 345 10.95 31.37 3.75
CA GLU A 345 12.42 31.25 3.63
C GLU A 345 12.86 29.79 3.54
N LEU A 346 12.46 28.95 4.47
CA LEU A 346 12.86 27.54 4.51
C LEU A 346 12.25 26.71 3.40
N SER A 347 10.98 26.95 3.08
CA SER A 347 10.28 26.14 2.06
C SER A 347 10.54 26.61 0.63
N SER A 348 11.08 27.81 0.44
CA SER A 348 11.21 28.49 -0.86
C SER A 348 9.86 28.75 -1.54
N VAL A 349 8.76 28.69 -0.81
CA VAL A 349 7.41 29.00 -1.33
C VAL A 349 7.09 30.48 -1.10
N PRO A 350 6.60 31.19 -2.12
CA PRO A 350 6.20 32.60 -1.99
C PRO A 350 5.19 32.84 -0.89
N LYS A 351 5.34 33.92 -0.11
CA LYS A 351 4.51 34.28 1.04
C LYS A 351 3.01 34.34 0.72
N GLU A 352 2.66 34.91 -0.42
CA GLU A 352 1.27 35.04 -0.86
C GLU A 352 0.59 33.68 -1.07
N LYS A 353 1.33 32.68 -1.54
CA LYS A 353 0.81 31.30 -1.73
C LYS A 353 0.60 30.59 -0.40
N LEU A 354 1.53 30.73 0.54
CA LEU A 354 1.41 30.21 1.89
C LEU A 354 0.26 30.86 2.64
N LEU A 355 0.15 32.20 2.56
CA LEU A 355 -0.93 32.94 3.19
C LEU A 355 -2.31 32.54 2.63
N ARG A 356 -2.42 32.36 1.30
CA ARG A 356 -3.64 31.87 0.67
C ARG A 356 -4.05 30.50 1.22
N LEU A 357 -3.09 29.59 1.35
CA LEU A 357 -3.34 28.25 1.91
C LEU A 357 -3.78 28.32 3.39
N ALA A 358 -3.11 29.13 4.19
CA ALA A 358 -3.47 29.30 5.61
C ALA A 358 -4.89 29.90 5.79
N LYS A 359 -5.23 30.92 4.99
CA LYS A 359 -6.58 31.51 4.94
C LYS A 359 -7.65 30.50 4.52
N LEU A 360 -7.34 29.59 3.60
CA LEU A 360 -8.26 28.52 3.20
C LEU A 360 -8.63 27.64 4.40
N TYR A 361 -7.63 27.09 5.10
CA TYR A 361 -7.89 26.24 6.27
C TYR A 361 -8.59 26.99 7.41
N ALA A 362 -8.25 28.25 7.60
CA ALA A 362 -8.85 29.11 8.63
C ALA A 362 -10.31 29.52 8.32
N ASN A 363 -10.79 29.36 7.08
CA ASN A 363 -12.13 29.75 6.69
C ASN A 363 -13.18 28.74 7.21
N PRO A 364 -14.04 29.10 8.17
CA PRO A 364 -15.03 28.15 8.75
C PRO A 364 -16.10 27.71 7.76
N LYS A 365 -16.31 28.45 6.66
CA LYS A 365 -17.35 28.15 5.67
C LYS A 365 -16.90 27.15 4.59
N LYS A 366 -15.60 26.92 4.45
CA LYS A 366 -15.05 26.03 3.42
C LYS A 366 -14.91 24.60 3.94
N LYS A 367 -15.42 23.65 3.18
CA LYS A 367 -15.18 22.21 3.38
C LYS A 367 -13.89 21.82 2.66
N ILE A 368 -12.99 21.16 3.36
CA ILE A 368 -11.64 20.88 2.86
C ILE A 368 -11.33 19.38 2.96
N THR A 369 -11.01 18.78 1.83
CA THR A 369 -10.45 17.43 1.76
C THR A 369 -8.95 17.51 1.49
N SER A 370 -8.15 17.12 2.48
CA SER A 370 -6.69 17.05 2.36
C SER A 370 -6.26 15.65 1.96
N LEU A 371 -5.47 15.55 0.88
CA LEU A 371 -5.14 14.30 0.22
C LEU A 371 -3.62 14.13 0.14
N TRP A 372 -3.10 13.00 0.59
CA TRP A 372 -1.66 12.74 0.51
C TRP A 372 -1.32 11.30 0.13
N THR A 373 -0.10 11.13 -0.37
CA THR A 373 0.46 9.83 -0.72
C THR A 373 1.89 9.70 -0.20
N MET A 374 2.77 9.13 -1.02
CA MET A 374 4.13 8.77 -0.62
C MET A 374 5.08 9.95 -0.46
N GLY A 375 4.83 11.09 -1.09
CA GLY A 375 5.64 12.30 -0.86
C GLY A 375 5.60 12.76 0.60
N PHE A 376 4.48 12.51 1.25
CA PHE A 376 4.22 12.83 2.66
C PHE A 376 4.58 11.68 3.61
N ASN A 377 4.30 10.43 3.21
CA ASN A 377 4.51 9.25 4.04
C ASN A 377 5.94 8.72 4.03
N GLN A 378 6.61 8.72 2.86
CA GLN A 378 8.01 8.27 2.70
C GLN A 378 9.00 9.37 3.13
N HIS A 379 9.05 9.62 4.42
CA HIS A 379 9.68 10.75 5.05
C HIS A 379 10.24 10.34 6.42
N THR A 380 11.45 10.75 6.79
CA THR A 380 12.06 10.40 8.07
C THR A 380 11.32 10.96 9.30
N ARG A 381 10.35 11.84 9.09
CA ARG A 381 9.40 12.36 10.09
C ARG A 381 7.95 12.19 9.63
N GLY A 382 7.68 11.13 8.85
CA GLY A 382 6.37 10.90 8.22
C GLY A 382 5.22 10.78 9.23
N VAL A 383 5.43 10.15 10.38
CA VAL A 383 4.41 10.09 11.45
C VAL A 383 4.08 11.49 11.97
N TRP A 384 5.11 12.32 12.21
CA TRP A 384 4.90 13.69 12.66
C TRP A 384 4.20 14.54 11.62
N THR A 385 4.63 14.43 10.36
CA THR A 385 4.02 15.15 9.22
C THR A 385 2.53 14.83 9.10
N ASN A 386 2.14 13.55 9.23
CA ASN A 386 0.74 13.14 9.28
C ASN A 386 0.00 13.78 10.48
N SER A 387 0.61 13.74 11.68
CA SER A 387 0.00 14.34 12.88
C SER A 387 -0.20 15.85 12.73
N LEU A 388 0.76 16.57 12.13
CA LEU A 388 0.66 18.02 11.89
C LEU A 388 -0.49 18.38 10.94
N LEU A 389 -0.76 17.53 9.92
CA LEU A 389 -1.93 17.75 9.06
C LEU A 389 -3.24 17.50 9.84
N TYR A 390 -3.28 16.44 10.65
CA TYR A 390 -4.47 16.20 11.50
C TYR A 390 -4.72 17.35 12.50
N ASN A 391 -3.65 17.96 13.02
CA ASN A 391 -3.78 19.14 13.91
C ASN A 391 -4.58 20.26 13.25
N ILE A 392 -4.33 20.54 11.96
CA ILE A 392 -5.04 21.62 11.23
C ILE A 392 -6.53 21.31 11.14
N HIS A 393 -6.87 20.06 10.79
CA HIS A 393 -8.27 19.61 10.72
C HIS A 393 -8.95 19.62 12.09
N LEU A 394 -8.24 19.20 13.15
CA LEU A 394 -8.75 19.20 14.51
C LEU A 394 -8.89 20.60 15.11
N LEU A 395 -7.96 21.52 14.86
CA LEU A 395 -8.07 22.91 15.28
C LEU A 395 -9.31 23.59 14.70
N THR A 396 -9.68 23.25 13.45
CA THR A 396 -10.77 23.91 12.72
C THR A 396 -12.07 23.11 12.72
N GLY A 397 -12.12 21.94 13.39
CA GLY A 397 -13.29 21.07 13.43
C GLY A 397 -13.66 20.42 12.08
N LYS A 398 -12.79 20.53 11.07
CA LYS A 398 -13.04 20.05 9.69
C LYS A 398 -12.71 18.55 9.56
N ILE A 399 -13.53 17.72 10.18
CA ILE A 399 -13.21 16.28 10.27
C ILE A 399 -14.47 15.42 10.34
N SER A 400 -14.40 14.27 9.69
CA SER A 400 -15.42 13.20 9.78
C SER A 400 -16.82 13.64 9.40
N GLU A 401 -16.94 14.48 8.38
CA GLU A 401 -18.21 14.87 7.78
C GLU A 401 -18.06 15.04 6.26
N PRO A 402 -19.15 15.01 5.48
CA PRO A 402 -19.07 15.12 4.04
C PRO A 402 -18.27 16.32 3.54
N GLY A 403 -17.16 16.06 2.84
CA GLY A 403 -16.27 17.06 2.27
C GLY A 403 -15.18 17.58 3.22
N ASN A 404 -15.19 17.18 4.49
CA ASN A 404 -14.19 17.58 5.49
C ASN A 404 -13.42 16.35 6.03
N SER A 405 -12.36 15.95 5.34
CA SER A 405 -11.55 14.80 5.76
C SER A 405 -10.08 14.95 5.40
N PRO A 406 -9.16 14.64 6.34
CA PRO A 406 -7.80 14.27 6.01
C PRO A 406 -7.80 12.84 5.47
N PHE A 407 -7.33 12.64 4.23
CA PHE A 407 -7.45 11.37 3.52
C PHE A 407 -6.11 10.84 3.01
N SER A 408 -5.64 9.74 3.59
CA SER A 408 -4.44 9.03 3.15
C SER A 408 -4.76 8.11 1.97
N LEU A 409 -4.14 8.36 0.82
CA LEU A 409 -4.36 7.60 -0.40
C LEU A 409 -3.38 6.43 -0.49
N THR A 410 -3.86 5.24 -0.16
CA THR A 410 -3.07 4.01 -0.19
C THR A 410 -2.62 3.67 -1.62
N GLY A 411 -1.35 3.25 -1.76
CA GLY A 411 -0.75 2.93 -3.05
C GLY A 411 -1.22 1.61 -3.65
N GLN A 412 -1.14 0.51 -2.90
CA GLN A 412 -1.43 -0.84 -3.38
C GLN A 412 -2.89 -1.24 -3.15
N PRO A 413 -3.44 -2.19 -3.96
CA PRO A 413 -4.88 -2.47 -3.99
C PRO A 413 -5.41 -3.06 -2.68
N SER A 414 -4.59 -3.76 -1.93
CA SER A 414 -4.96 -4.38 -0.65
C SER A 414 -3.98 -4.10 0.48
N ALA A 415 -3.20 -3.00 0.42
CA ALA A 415 -2.31 -2.66 1.52
C ALA A 415 -3.09 -2.32 2.80
N CYS A 416 -4.30 -1.79 2.68
CA CYS A 416 -5.24 -1.69 3.79
C CYS A 416 -5.63 -3.08 4.28
N GLY A 417 -6.24 -3.90 3.45
CA GLY A 417 -6.72 -5.23 3.81
C GLY A 417 -5.64 -6.16 4.37
N THR A 418 -4.45 -6.19 3.77
CA THR A 418 -3.41 -7.15 4.17
C THR A 418 -2.46 -6.65 5.26
N ALA A 419 -1.94 -5.43 5.12
CA ALA A 419 -0.94 -4.94 6.05
C ALA A 419 -1.54 -4.32 7.30
N ARG A 420 -2.56 -3.49 7.12
CA ARG A 420 -3.17 -2.71 8.19
C ARG A 420 -4.25 -3.52 8.92
N GLU A 421 -5.20 -4.08 8.18
CA GLU A 421 -6.38 -4.75 8.73
C GLU A 421 -6.07 -6.16 9.27
N VAL A 422 -5.47 -7.07 8.49
CA VAL A 422 -5.12 -8.42 8.98
C VAL A 422 -3.82 -8.44 9.79
N GLY A 423 -3.08 -7.33 9.84
CA GLY A 423 -1.96 -7.18 10.74
C GLY A 423 -0.71 -7.96 10.35
N THR A 424 -0.32 -7.95 9.07
CA THR A 424 0.95 -8.57 8.65
C THR A 424 2.20 -7.78 9.05
N PHE A 425 2.08 -6.57 9.59
CA PHE A 425 3.22 -5.89 10.23
C PHE A 425 3.76 -6.71 11.41
N SER A 426 5.09 -6.69 11.58
CA SER A 426 5.80 -7.49 12.60
C SER A 426 5.29 -7.28 14.04
N HIS A 427 4.74 -6.13 14.34
CA HIS A 427 4.21 -5.77 15.67
C HIS A 427 2.69 -5.94 15.80
N ARG A 428 1.97 -6.26 14.70
CA ARG A 428 0.50 -6.28 14.68
C ARG A 428 -0.09 -7.69 14.72
N LEU A 429 -1.34 -7.74 15.10
CA LEU A 429 -2.33 -8.81 14.98
C LEU A 429 -3.54 -8.25 14.24
N PRO A 430 -4.51 -9.07 13.79
CA PRO A 430 -5.69 -8.57 13.07
C PRO A 430 -6.49 -7.51 13.85
N ALA A 431 -7.19 -6.64 13.11
CA ALA A 431 -8.09 -5.61 13.65
C ALA A 431 -7.41 -4.64 14.65
N ASP A 432 -6.27 -4.07 14.28
CA ASP A 432 -5.49 -3.12 15.09
C ASP A 432 -4.94 -3.67 16.42
N LEU A 433 -4.99 -4.98 16.63
CA LEU A 433 -4.36 -5.60 17.79
C LEU A 433 -2.83 -5.59 17.64
N VAL A 434 -2.11 -5.75 18.74
CA VAL A 434 -0.63 -5.72 18.76
C VAL A 434 -0.06 -6.85 19.61
N VAL A 435 1.07 -7.43 19.19
CA VAL A 435 1.71 -8.57 19.87
C VAL A 435 2.23 -8.20 21.26
N LYS A 436 2.55 -6.93 21.52
CA LYS A 436 3.04 -6.48 22.83
C LYS A 436 2.04 -6.66 23.96
N LYS A 437 0.74 -6.52 23.69
CA LYS A 437 -0.32 -6.59 24.71
C LYS A 437 -0.76 -8.02 24.92
N LYS A 438 -0.71 -8.48 26.17
CA LYS A 438 -1.12 -9.86 26.53
C LYS A 438 -2.57 -10.10 26.15
N GLU A 439 -3.48 -9.22 26.50
CA GLU A 439 -4.91 -9.32 26.19
C GLU A 439 -5.21 -9.49 24.70
N HIS A 440 -4.37 -8.89 23.83
CA HIS A 440 -4.51 -8.99 22.38
C HIS A 440 -4.05 -10.36 21.87
N ARG A 441 -2.96 -10.89 22.43
CA ARG A 441 -2.48 -12.23 22.08
C ARG A 441 -3.44 -13.31 22.57
N ASP A 442 -3.90 -13.19 23.83
CA ASP A 442 -4.85 -14.14 24.42
C ASP A 442 -6.14 -14.23 23.58
N PHE A 443 -6.63 -13.08 23.10
CA PHE A 443 -7.78 -13.03 22.21
C PHE A 443 -7.50 -13.73 20.87
N ALA A 444 -6.36 -13.45 20.24
CA ALA A 444 -5.97 -14.08 18.98
C ALA A 444 -5.79 -15.58 19.12
N GLU A 445 -5.11 -16.04 20.17
CA GLU A 445 -4.92 -17.46 20.49
C GLU A 445 -6.25 -18.16 20.74
N LYS A 446 -7.19 -17.51 21.42
CA LYS A 446 -8.56 -18.02 21.61
C LYS A 446 -9.30 -18.20 20.28
N VAL A 447 -9.28 -17.17 19.40
CA VAL A 447 -9.91 -17.25 18.07
C VAL A 447 -9.28 -18.37 17.24
N TRP A 448 -7.97 -18.50 17.27
CA TRP A 448 -7.22 -19.51 16.52
C TRP A 448 -7.23 -20.89 17.19
N LYS A 449 -7.84 -21.02 18.37
CA LYS A 449 -7.91 -22.25 19.18
C LYS A 449 -6.53 -22.81 19.61
N LEU A 450 -5.59 -21.91 19.85
CA LEU A 450 -4.22 -22.23 20.23
C LEU A 450 -4.02 -22.19 21.75
N PRO A 451 -2.97 -22.86 22.29
CA PRO A 451 -2.61 -22.71 23.70
C PRO A 451 -2.11 -21.31 24.01
N GLU A 452 -2.36 -20.84 25.23
CA GLU A 452 -1.85 -19.55 25.73
C GLU A 452 -0.31 -19.49 25.65
N GLY A 453 0.21 -18.38 25.09
CA GLY A 453 1.64 -18.15 24.92
C GLY A 453 2.20 -18.69 23.59
N THR A 454 1.36 -19.09 22.66
CA THR A 454 1.78 -19.47 21.32
C THR A 454 2.40 -18.29 20.56
N ILE A 455 1.79 -17.10 20.66
CA ILE A 455 2.25 -15.91 19.96
C ILE A 455 3.32 -15.19 20.79
N PRO A 456 4.56 -15.00 20.26
CA PRO A 456 5.61 -14.27 20.99
C PRO A 456 5.22 -12.82 21.28
N PRO A 457 5.57 -12.27 22.46
CA PRO A 457 5.23 -10.89 22.84
C PRO A 457 6.11 -9.81 22.19
N LYS A 458 7.32 -10.18 21.77
CA LYS A 458 8.29 -9.26 21.16
C LYS A 458 7.94 -9.04 19.69
N PRO A 459 7.82 -7.79 19.22
CA PRO A 459 7.71 -7.52 17.78
C PRO A 459 8.90 -8.09 17.02
N GLY A 460 8.65 -8.60 15.83
CA GLY A 460 9.71 -9.04 14.91
C GLY A 460 10.41 -7.88 14.23
N TYR A 461 11.38 -8.20 13.39
CA TYR A 461 12.07 -7.24 12.54
C TYR A 461 11.12 -6.65 11.49
N HIS A 462 11.27 -5.35 11.18
CA HIS A 462 10.54 -4.70 10.10
C HIS A 462 11.30 -4.83 8.76
N ALA A 463 10.66 -4.49 7.64
CA ALA A 463 11.17 -4.73 6.29
C ALA A 463 12.63 -4.27 6.05
N VAL A 464 13.01 -3.08 6.51
CA VAL A 464 14.41 -2.61 6.38
C VAL A 464 15.36 -3.46 7.25
N GLN A 465 14.92 -3.81 8.46
CA GLN A 465 15.70 -4.72 9.30
C GLN A 465 15.79 -6.14 8.71
N HIS A 466 14.77 -6.64 8.00
CA HIS A 466 14.89 -7.92 7.30
C HIS A 466 16.10 -7.93 6.36
N ASN A 467 16.26 -6.88 5.54
CA ASN A 467 17.42 -6.79 4.63
C ASN A 467 18.74 -6.78 5.38
N ARG A 468 18.83 -6.00 6.47
CA ARG A 468 20.04 -5.93 7.33
C ARG A 468 20.30 -7.27 8.02
N MET A 469 19.27 -7.91 8.58
CA MET A 469 19.41 -9.20 9.29
C MET A 469 19.74 -10.36 8.34
N LEU A 470 19.28 -10.32 7.10
CA LEU A 470 19.70 -11.25 6.05
C LEU A 470 21.18 -11.08 5.71
N LYS A 471 21.65 -9.84 5.53
CA LYS A 471 23.07 -9.55 5.30
C LYS A 471 23.93 -10.00 6.46
N ASP A 472 23.48 -9.72 7.68
CA ASP A 472 24.23 -10.01 8.91
C ASP A 472 24.13 -11.51 9.34
N GLY A 473 23.40 -12.35 8.58
CA GLY A 473 23.24 -13.79 8.86
C GLY A 473 22.42 -14.11 10.12
N VAL A 474 21.59 -13.17 10.55
CA VAL A 474 20.62 -13.38 11.67
C VAL A 474 19.36 -14.08 11.16
N ILE A 475 18.82 -13.66 10.00
CA ILE A 475 17.77 -14.38 9.29
C ILE A 475 18.43 -15.22 8.20
N ASN A 476 18.15 -16.54 8.21
CA ASN A 476 18.78 -17.49 7.28
C ASN A 476 17.78 -18.25 6.39
N ALA A 477 16.52 -18.38 6.80
CA ALA A 477 15.46 -18.93 5.96
C ALA A 477 14.42 -17.84 5.71
N TYR A 478 14.20 -17.47 4.44
CA TYR A 478 13.41 -16.31 4.09
C TYR A 478 12.52 -16.55 2.90
N TRP A 479 11.24 -16.15 3.03
CA TRP A 479 10.26 -16.29 1.97
C TRP A 479 9.68 -14.92 1.60
N SER A 480 9.95 -14.45 0.40
CA SER A 480 9.36 -13.23 -0.19
C SER A 480 8.24 -13.61 -1.15
N MET A 481 7.03 -13.16 -0.86
CA MET A 481 5.84 -13.52 -1.63
C MET A 481 5.22 -12.28 -2.28
N CYS A 482 4.92 -12.40 -3.59
CA CYS A 482 4.26 -11.36 -4.39
C CYS A 482 4.94 -9.99 -4.27
N ASN A 483 6.29 -9.98 -4.27
CA ASN A 483 7.09 -8.82 -3.96
C ASN A 483 8.45 -8.80 -4.66
N ASN A 484 8.80 -7.66 -5.24
CA ASN A 484 10.09 -7.44 -5.89
C ASN A 484 11.01 -6.58 -5.00
N ASN A 485 11.31 -7.08 -3.77
CA ASN A 485 12.02 -6.34 -2.72
C ASN A 485 13.43 -5.91 -3.13
N VAL A 486 14.18 -6.74 -3.85
CA VAL A 486 15.55 -6.38 -4.28
C VAL A 486 15.56 -5.11 -5.14
N GLN A 487 14.60 -4.97 -6.07
CA GLN A 487 14.47 -3.73 -6.85
C GLN A 487 13.89 -2.56 -6.02
N ALA A 488 13.01 -2.86 -5.06
CA ALA A 488 12.23 -1.84 -4.36
C ALA A 488 12.92 -1.28 -3.12
N ALA A 489 13.78 -2.05 -2.45
CA ALA A 489 14.42 -1.62 -1.21
C ALA A 489 15.53 -0.60 -1.44
N ALA A 490 15.59 0.41 -0.58
CA ALA A 490 16.69 1.38 -0.57
C ALA A 490 18.02 0.73 -0.20
N ASN A 491 19.12 1.36 -0.59
CA ASN A 491 20.49 0.89 -0.34
C ASN A 491 20.70 -0.56 -0.79
N MET A 492 20.22 -0.85 -2.00
CA MET A 492 20.18 -2.19 -2.56
C MET A 492 21.54 -2.88 -2.58
N ASN A 493 22.62 -2.14 -2.93
CA ASN A 493 23.97 -2.70 -3.10
C ASN A 493 24.59 -3.13 -1.76
N GLU A 494 24.36 -2.37 -0.70
CA GLU A 494 25.03 -2.61 0.58
C GLU A 494 24.22 -3.48 1.52
N GLU A 495 22.88 -3.51 1.37
CA GLU A 495 22.01 -4.19 2.33
C GLU A 495 21.23 -5.34 1.70
N THR A 496 20.41 -5.06 0.68
CA THR A 496 19.40 -6.04 0.23
C THR A 496 20.00 -7.16 -0.61
N LEU A 497 20.77 -6.82 -1.64
CA LEU A 497 21.37 -7.83 -2.53
C LEU A 497 22.38 -8.73 -1.83
N PRO A 498 23.30 -8.20 -0.98
CA PRO A 498 24.19 -9.05 -0.19
C PRO A 498 23.42 -10.02 0.71
N GLY A 499 22.31 -9.58 1.35
CA GLY A 499 21.49 -10.46 2.18
C GLY A 499 20.84 -11.61 1.39
N TYR A 500 20.33 -11.33 0.20
CA TYR A 500 19.75 -12.36 -0.68
C TYR A 500 20.81 -13.36 -1.18
N ARG A 501 22.06 -12.90 -1.39
CA ARG A 501 23.13 -13.73 -1.91
C ARG A 501 24.06 -14.27 -0.81
N ASN A 502 23.82 -13.98 0.48
CA ASN A 502 24.59 -14.55 1.57
C ASN A 502 24.54 -16.10 1.51
N PRO A 503 25.69 -16.78 1.50
CA PRO A 503 25.75 -18.26 1.31
C PRO A 503 25.03 -19.05 2.41
N ASP A 504 24.91 -18.48 3.59
CA ASP A 504 24.22 -19.13 4.74
C ASP A 504 22.70 -19.00 4.68
N ASN A 505 22.17 -18.17 3.78
CA ASN A 505 20.75 -17.93 3.65
C ASN A 505 20.12 -18.85 2.59
N PHE A 506 18.89 -19.27 2.83
CA PHE A 506 18.04 -19.90 1.82
C PHE A 506 16.85 -18.97 1.51
N ILE A 507 16.81 -18.45 0.31
CA ILE A 507 15.87 -17.42 -0.14
C ILE A 507 14.84 -18.02 -1.09
N VAL A 508 13.57 -17.92 -0.75
CA VAL A 508 12.44 -18.33 -1.59
C VAL A 508 11.69 -17.09 -2.07
N VAL A 509 11.35 -17.06 -3.35
CA VAL A 509 10.52 -15.99 -3.94
C VAL A 509 9.35 -16.60 -4.69
N SER A 510 8.12 -16.22 -4.28
CA SER A 510 6.90 -16.54 -5.00
C SER A 510 6.48 -15.35 -5.87
N ASP A 511 6.52 -15.52 -7.19
CA ASP A 511 6.17 -14.45 -8.14
C ASP A 511 5.60 -15.06 -9.45
N PRO A 512 4.69 -14.38 -10.14
CA PRO A 512 4.23 -14.84 -11.45
C PRO A 512 5.27 -14.66 -12.59
N TYR A 513 6.31 -13.84 -12.35
CA TYR A 513 7.31 -13.48 -13.35
C TYR A 513 8.74 -13.48 -12.78
N PRO A 514 9.78 -13.67 -13.62
CA PRO A 514 11.18 -13.58 -13.20
C PRO A 514 11.58 -12.13 -12.92
N THR A 515 11.26 -11.65 -11.72
CA THR A 515 11.62 -10.33 -11.23
C THR A 515 13.07 -10.28 -10.76
N VAL A 516 13.60 -9.09 -10.47
CA VAL A 516 14.95 -8.91 -9.91
C VAL A 516 15.10 -9.73 -8.61
N SER A 517 14.07 -9.75 -7.78
CA SER A 517 14.09 -10.56 -6.55
C SER A 517 14.07 -12.07 -6.82
N ALA A 518 13.25 -12.50 -7.78
CA ALA A 518 13.19 -13.92 -8.18
C ALA A 518 14.56 -14.38 -8.71
N MET A 519 15.20 -13.58 -9.54
CA MET A 519 16.52 -13.90 -10.08
C MET A 519 17.65 -13.90 -9.05
N ALA A 520 17.45 -13.21 -7.91
CA ALA A 520 18.38 -13.23 -6.78
C ALA A 520 18.13 -14.39 -5.79
N ALA A 521 17.00 -15.09 -5.90
CA ALA A 521 16.59 -16.16 -5.00
C ALA A 521 17.34 -17.49 -5.23
N ASP A 522 17.11 -18.44 -4.34
CA ASP A 522 17.57 -19.82 -4.43
C ASP A 522 16.49 -20.74 -5.00
N LEU A 523 15.24 -20.47 -4.63
CA LEU A 523 14.05 -21.17 -5.09
C LEU A 523 13.02 -20.15 -5.56
N ILE A 524 12.49 -20.33 -6.77
CA ILE A 524 11.38 -19.54 -7.32
C ILE A 524 10.14 -20.42 -7.37
N LEU A 525 9.03 -19.93 -6.82
CA LEU A 525 7.73 -20.61 -6.83
C LEU A 525 6.77 -19.83 -7.75
N PRO A 526 6.19 -20.47 -8.79
CA PRO A 526 5.27 -19.84 -9.71
C PRO A 526 3.93 -19.60 -9.01
N THR A 527 3.40 -18.35 -9.07
CA THR A 527 2.17 -18.01 -8.37
C THR A 527 1.03 -17.63 -9.32
N ALA A 528 -0.20 -18.01 -8.93
CA ALA A 528 -1.42 -17.56 -9.55
C ALA A 528 -1.69 -16.09 -9.18
N MET A 529 -2.26 -15.31 -10.10
CA MET A 529 -2.52 -13.91 -9.86
C MET A 529 -3.95 -13.50 -10.19
N TRP A 530 -4.44 -12.48 -9.46
CA TRP A 530 -5.71 -11.81 -9.66
C TRP A 530 -6.88 -12.80 -9.83
N VAL A 531 -7.60 -12.76 -10.98
CA VAL A 531 -8.76 -13.61 -11.24
C VAL A 531 -8.46 -15.07 -11.61
N GLU A 532 -7.18 -15.46 -11.57
CA GLU A 532 -6.77 -16.88 -11.55
C GLU A 532 -7.02 -17.55 -10.18
N LYS A 533 -7.40 -16.77 -9.18
CA LYS A 533 -7.77 -17.20 -7.84
C LYS A 533 -8.92 -16.36 -7.32
N GLU A 534 -9.63 -16.87 -6.33
CA GLU A 534 -10.60 -16.12 -5.56
C GLU A 534 -9.90 -15.20 -4.56
N GLY A 535 -10.54 -14.09 -4.16
CA GLY A 535 -9.94 -13.23 -3.15
C GLY A 535 -10.80 -12.06 -2.72
N ALA A 536 -10.25 -11.27 -1.80
CA ALA A 536 -10.77 -9.97 -1.40
C ALA A 536 -9.65 -8.98 -1.19
N TYR A 537 -9.89 -7.70 -1.53
CA TYR A 537 -9.01 -6.56 -1.27
C TYR A 537 -9.69 -5.56 -0.34
N GLY A 538 -8.89 -4.87 0.48
CA GLY A 538 -9.31 -3.68 1.21
C GLY A 538 -8.69 -2.43 0.59
N ASN A 539 -9.53 -1.51 0.05
CA ASN A 539 -9.07 -0.28 -0.62
C ASN A 539 -8.82 0.88 0.36
N ALA A 540 -8.39 2.05 -0.17
CA ALA A 540 -8.00 3.19 0.65
C ALA A 540 -9.18 3.89 1.36
N GLU A 541 -10.44 3.61 1.02
CA GLU A 541 -11.62 4.11 1.74
C GLU A 541 -12.26 3.09 2.69
N ARG A 542 -11.48 2.10 3.15
CA ARG A 542 -11.98 1.01 4.03
C ARG A 542 -13.01 0.09 3.37
N ARG A 543 -13.03 0.03 2.03
CA ARG A 543 -13.98 -0.80 1.28
C ARG A 543 -13.36 -2.17 1.04
N THR A 544 -14.00 -3.22 1.57
CA THR A 544 -13.64 -4.62 1.29
C THR A 544 -14.37 -5.08 0.05
N GLN A 545 -13.62 -5.55 -0.96
CA GLN A 545 -14.13 -5.94 -2.28
C GLN A 545 -13.72 -7.39 -2.58
N ALA A 546 -14.69 -8.28 -2.78
CA ALA A 546 -14.44 -9.69 -3.09
C ALA A 546 -14.72 -10.01 -4.57
N TRP A 547 -14.02 -11.02 -5.06
CA TRP A 547 -14.23 -11.60 -6.39
C TRP A 547 -14.02 -13.11 -6.37
N ARG A 548 -14.64 -13.80 -7.35
CA ARG A 548 -14.50 -15.23 -7.56
C ARG A 548 -13.37 -15.51 -8.56
N GLN A 549 -12.82 -16.71 -8.53
CA GLN A 549 -11.94 -17.20 -9.59
C GLN A 549 -12.70 -17.22 -10.92
N GLN A 550 -12.11 -16.72 -12.00
CA GLN A 550 -12.76 -16.59 -13.30
C GLN A 550 -12.07 -17.37 -14.41
N VAL A 551 -10.77 -17.61 -14.25
CA VAL A 551 -9.95 -18.44 -15.14
C VAL A 551 -9.02 -19.30 -14.28
N SER A 552 -8.64 -20.46 -14.81
CA SER A 552 -7.61 -21.28 -14.15
C SER A 552 -6.23 -20.62 -14.30
N ALA A 553 -5.39 -20.80 -13.30
CA ALA A 553 -3.98 -20.44 -13.41
C ALA A 553 -3.27 -21.30 -14.47
N PRO A 554 -2.18 -20.84 -15.07
CA PRO A 554 -1.35 -21.69 -15.92
C PRO A 554 -0.95 -22.97 -15.19
N LYS A 555 -0.93 -24.10 -15.94
CA LYS A 555 -0.61 -25.42 -15.35
C LYS A 555 0.69 -25.34 -14.55
N GLY A 556 0.63 -25.68 -13.27
CA GLY A 556 1.76 -25.68 -12.34
C GLY A 556 1.92 -24.40 -11.52
N ALA A 557 1.29 -23.26 -11.86
CA ALA A 557 1.22 -22.12 -10.99
C ALA A 557 0.14 -22.32 -9.92
N LYS A 558 0.44 -21.97 -8.65
CA LYS A 558 -0.46 -22.12 -7.51
C LYS A 558 -0.59 -20.80 -6.76
N SER A 559 -1.74 -20.52 -6.12
CA SER A 559 -1.92 -19.31 -5.32
C SER A 559 -0.96 -19.27 -4.13
N ASP A 560 -0.68 -18.06 -3.65
CA ASP A 560 0.12 -17.88 -2.44
C ASP A 560 -0.56 -18.56 -1.23
N LEU A 561 -1.88 -18.57 -1.17
CA LEU A 561 -2.64 -19.28 -0.14
C LEU A 561 -2.38 -20.79 -0.18
N TRP A 562 -2.50 -21.42 -1.35
CA TRP A 562 -2.20 -22.84 -1.53
C TRP A 562 -0.76 -23.15 -1.11
N GLN A 563 0.20 -22.33 -1.53
CA GLN A 563 1.62 -22.49 -1.17
C GLN A 563 1.83 -22.46 0.35
N LEU A 564 1.20 -21.51 1.05
CA LEU A 564 1.28 -21.42 2.52
C LEU A 564 0.71 -22.66 3.21
N MET A 565 -0.45 -23.12 2.76
CA MET A 565 -1.13 -24.27 3.36
C MET A 565 -0.39 -25.59 3.09
N GLU A 566 0.05 -25.82 1.86
CA GLU A 566 0.81 -27.03 1.51
C GLU A 566 2.17 -27.09 2.20
N PHE A 567 2.87 -25.94 2.29
CA PHE A 567 4.12 -25.85 3.02
C PHE A 567 3.94 -26.18 4.52
N SER A 568 2.84 -25.73 5.12
CA SER A 568 2.53 -25.98 6.53
C SER A 568 2.35 -27.46 6.86
N LYS A 569 1.98 -28.31 5.89
CA LYS A 569 1.85 -29.76 6.06
C LYS A 569 3.19 -30.46 6.29
N ARG A 570 4.33 -29.83 5.93
CA ARG A 570 5.68 -30.38 6.11
C ARG A 570 6.19 -30.30 7.56
N PHE A 571 5.47 -29.64 8.46
CA PHE A 571 5.92 -29.42 9.84
C PHE A 571 4.95 -30.03 10.86
N LYS A 572 5.44 -30.95 11.69
CA LYS A 572 4.72 -31.39 12.87
C LYS A 572 4.91 -30.39 14.00
N VAL A 573 3.90 -30.22 14.86
CA VAL A 573 3.95 -29.31 16.00
C VAL A 573 5.18 -29.57 16.90
N LYS A 574 5.50 -30.83 17.19
CA LYS A 574 6.68 -31.22 17.99
C LYS A 574 8.03 -30.80 17.39
N GLU A 575 8.08 -30.47 16.11
CA GLU A 575 9.30 -29.99 15.44
C GLU A 575 9.50 -28.47 15.57
N VAL A 576 8.46 -27.75 16.00
CA VAL A 576 8.44 -26.28 15.97
C VAL A 576 8.13 -25.67 17.34
N TRP A 577 7.24 -26.29 18.12
CA TRP A 577 6.83 -25.75 19.41
C TRP A 577 7.62 -26.38 20.55
N SER A 578 7.82 -25.62 21.66
CA SER A 578 8.44 -26.11 22.87
C SER A 578 7.55 -27.11 23.60
N GLU A 579 8.17 -28.01 24.37
CA GLU A 579 7.44 -29.03 25.16
C GLU A 579 6.44 -28.41 26.15
N ASP A 580 6.80 -27.29 26.80
CA ASP A 580 5.91 -26.55 27.72
C ASP A 580 4.64 -26.02 27.03
N LEU A 581 4.76 -25.64 25.78
CA LEU A 581 3.61 -25.20 24.98
C LEU A 581 2.74 -26.38 24.56
N ILE A 582 3.38 -27.49 24.14
CA ILE A 582 2.70 -28.72 23.73
C ILE A 582 1.96 -29.35 24.93
N ALA A 583 2.54 -29.29 26.14
CA ALA A 583 1.92 -29.82 27.36
C ALA A 583 0.55 -29.17 27.66
N LYS A 584 0.28 -27.95 27.18
CA LYS A 584 -1.02 -27.29 27.32
C LYS A 584 -2.11 -27.84 26.39
N LYS A 585 -1.71 -28.46 25.26
CA LYS A 585 -2.57 -29.17 24.29
C LYS A 585 -1.84 -30.37 23.70
N PRO A 586 -1.72 -31.48 24.47
CA PRO A 586 -0.93 -32.66 24.08
C PRO A 586 -1.41 -33.31 22.79
N GLU A 587 -2.70 -33.15 22.46
CA GLU A 587 -3.31 -33.69 21.25
C GLU A 587 -2.76 -33.03 19.94
N TYR A 588 -2.02 -31.92 20.04
CA TYR A 588 -1.40 -31.27 18.89
C TYR A 588 -0.01 -31.85 18.57
N ARG A 589 0.65 -32.53 19.47
CA ARG A 589 2.04 -33.01 19.35
C ARG A 589 2.40 -33.60 17.99
N ASN A 590 1.58 -34.49 17.49
CA ASN A 590 1.84 -35.23 16.24
C ASN A 590 1.05 -34.68 15.03
N LYS A 591 0.22 -33.64 15.24
CA LYS A 591 -0.48 -32.96 14.17
C LYS A 591 0.49 -32.05 13.39
N THR A 592 0.17 -31.78 12.15
CA THR A 592 0.90 -30.80 11.34
C THR A 592 0.47 -29.38 11.70
N LEU A 593 1.26 -28.37 11.31
CA LEU A 593 0.84 -26.97 11.43
C LEU A 593 -0.42 -26.72 10.59
N TYR A 594 -0.58 -27.38 9.44
CA TYR A 594 -1.81 -27.35 8.64
C TYR A 594 -3.03 -27.80 9.46
N ASP A 595 -2.94 -28.92 10.15
CA ASP A 595 -4.06 -29.45 10.95
C ASP A 595 -4.47 -28.49 12.06
N VAL A 596 -3.48 -27.88 12.75
CA VAL A 596 -3.73 -26.98 13.89
C VAL A 596 -4.22 -25.62 13.45
N LEU A 597 -3.70 -25.07 12.37
CA LEU A 597 -4.01 -23.71 11.95
C LEU A 597 -5.20 -23.60 10.99
N TYR A 598 -5.35 -24.58 10.07
CA TYR A 598 -6.31 -24.49 8.98
C TYR A 598 -7.40 -25.57 8.99
N ARG A 599 -7.23 -26.61 9.82
CA ARG A 599 -8.29 -27.60 10.13
C ARG A 599 -8.70 -27.52 11.60
N ASN A 600 -8.87 -26.30 12.08
CA ASN A 600 -9.13 -26.00 13.48
C ASN A 600 -10.64 -25.95 13.84
N GLY A 601 -11.52 -26.33 12.91
CA GLY A 601 -12.98 -26.26 13.09
C GLY A 601 -13.57 -24.83 12.98
N ASN A 602 -12.76 -23.85 12.58
CA ASN A 602 -13.22 -22.51 12.17
C ASN A 602 -13.02 -22.34 10.66
N VAL A 603 -11.80 -22.58 10.18
CA VAL A 603 -11.44 -22.42 8.76
C VAL A 603 -12.07 -23.52 7.91
N ASP A 604 -12.03 -24.76 8.38
CA ASP A 604 -12.62 -25.92 7.70
C ASP A 604 -14.11 -26.17 8.05
N LYS A 605 -14.79 -25.13 8.54
CA LYS A 605 -16.21 -25.19 8.92
C LYS A 605 -17.16 -25.33 7.74
N PHE A 606 -16.78 -24.78 6.60
CA PHE A 606 -17.65 -24.69 5.44
C PHE A 606 -17.24 -25.75 4.40
N PRO A 607 -18.12 -26.73 4.10
CA PRO A 607 -17.83 -27.72 3.08
C PRO A 607 -17.74 -27.07 1.70
N THR A 608 -16.95 -27.67 0.81
CA THR A 608 -16.85 -27.22 -0.58
C THR A 608 -18.21 -27.28 -1.26
N GLN A 609 -18.62 -26.22 -1.92
CA GLN A 609 -19.87 -26.11 -2.68
C GLN A 609 -19.58 -25.55 -4.06
N LYS A 610 -20.26 -26.11 -5.07
CA LYS A 610 -20.32 -25.44 -6.38
C LYS A 610 -21.16 -24.19 -6.23
N ILE A 611 -20.59 -23.04 -6.52
CA ILE A 611 -21.30 -21.76 -6.49
C ILE A 611 -21.88 -21.53 -7.86
N THR A 612 -23.20 -21.41 -7.93
CA THR A 612 -23.90 -20.99 -9.15
C THR A 612 -24.34 -19.55 -8.97
N ASP A 613 -24.01 -18.67 -9.91
CA ASP A 613 -24.48 -17.29 -9.88
C ASP A 613 -25.93 -17.19 -10.38
N ASP A 614 -26.47 -15.95 -10.32
CA ASP A 614 -27.82 -15.61 -10.78
C ASP A 614 -28.07 -15.81 -12.30
N ARG A 615 -27.00 -16.07 -13.06
CA ARG A 615 -27.03 -16.36 -14.50
C ARG A 615 -26.82 -17.84 -14.83
N GLY A 616 -26.70 -18.70 -13.79
CA GLY A 616 -26.49 -20.13 -13.95
C GLY A 616 -25.05 -20.54 -14.21
N ASN A 617 -24.05 -19.62 -14.09
CA ASN A 617 -22.65 -19.99 -14.21
C ASN A 617 -22.18 -20.73 -12.96
N VAL A 618 -21.56 -21.87 -13.15
CA VAL A 618 -20.97 -22.68 -12.08
C VAL A 618 -19.51 -22.30 -11.95
N TYR A 619 -19.09 -21.89 -10.78
CA TYR A 619 -17.70 -21.62 -10.44
C TYR A 619 -17.14 -22.85 -9.72
N ALA A 620 -16.24 -23.56 -10.38
CA ALA A 620 -15.35 -24.52 -9.75
C ALA A 620 -14.09 -23.81 -9.35
N ASN A 621 -13.70 -23.93 -8.09
CA ASN A 621 -12.43 -23.41 -7.62
C ASN A 621 -11.50 -24.62 -7.38
N ASP A 622 -10.62 -24.90 -8.33
CA ASP A 622 -9.73 -26.06 -8.33
C ASP A 622 -8.83 -26.10 -7.08
N GLU A 623 -8.46 -24.91 -6.55
CA GLU A 623 -7.62 -24.82 -5.36
C GLU A 623 -8.38 -25.13 -4.05
N MET A 624 -9.69 -24.86 -4.01
CA MET A 624 -10.51 -25.19 -2.85
C MET A 624 -10.88 -26.68 -2.81
N ASP A 625 -11.10 -27.29 -3.96
CA ASP A 625 -11.41 -28.70 -4.06
C ASP A 625 -10.26 -29.58 -3.53
N ASP A 626 -9.00 -29.15 -3.65
CA ASP A 626 -7.82 -29.82 -3.11
C ASP A 626 -7.87 -29.98 -1.58
N PHE A 627 -8.56 -29.11 -0.85
CA PHE A 627 -8.66 -29.14 0.62
C PHE A 627 -9.97 -29.75 1.17
N GLY A 628 -10.98 -29.93 0.33
CA GLY A 628 -12.27 -30.48 0.71
C GLY A 628 -13.16 -29.54 1.55
N PHE A 629 -12.81 -28.27 1.69
CA PHE A 629 -13.59 -27.25 2.38
C PHE A 629 -13.35 -25.84 1.78
N TYR A 630 -14.26 -24.94 2.06
CA TYR A 630 -14.26 -23.58 1.51
C TYR A 630 -13.24 -22.68 2.23
N VAL A 631 -11.97 -22.83 1.91
CA VAL A 631 -10.83 -22.21 2.59
C VAL A 631 -10.96 -20.68 2.67
N GLN A 632 -11.28 -20.04 1.55
CA GLN A 632 -11.36 -18.58 1.47
C GLN A 632 -12.44 -18.05 2.43
N LYS A 633 -13.63 -18.64 2.41
CA LYS A 633 -14.73 -18.28 3.31
C LYS A 633 -14.36 -18.55 4.76
N GLY A 634 -13.77 -19.71 5.03
CA GLY A 634 -13.36 -20.10 6.38
C GLY A 634 -12.35 -19.14 7.00
N LEU A 635 -11.30 -18.78 6.26
CA LEU A 635 -10.29 -17.81 6.69
C LEU A 635 -10.89 -16.41 6.89
N PHE A 636 -11.74 -15.96 5.95
CA PHE A 636 -12.35 -14.65 6.04
C PHE A 636 -13.29 -14.53 7.25
N GLU A 637 -14.15 -15.53 7.47
CA GLU A 637 -15.08 -15.52 8.60
C GLU A 637 -14.35 -15.69 9.95
N GLU A 638 -13.25 -16.43 10.01
CA GLU A 638 -12.41 -16.47 11.21
C GLU A 638 -11.76 -15.10 11.47
N TYR A 639 -11.23 -14.46 10.42
CA TYR A 639 -10.68 -13.11 10.53
C TYR A 639 -11.73 -12.07 10.95
N ARG A 640 -12.93 -12.11 10.38
CA ARG A 640 -14.03 -11.20 10.71
C ARG A 640 -14.36 -11.16 12.20
N ARG A 641 -14.15 -12.25 12.93
CA ARG A 641 -14.34 -12.32 14.38
C ARG A 641 -13.47 -11.33 15.16
N PHE A 642 -12.28 -10.98 14.65
CA PHE A 642 -11.40 -10.01 15.31
C PHE A 642 -12.02 -8.61 15.38
N GLY A 643 -12.77 -8.21 14.39
CA GLY A 643 -13.48 -6.93 14.40
C GLY A 643 -14.81 -6.98 15.17
N VAL A 644 -15.51 -8.12 15.14
CA VAL A 644 -16.84 -8.26 15.76
C VAL A 644 -16.74 -8.58 17.25
N GLU A 645 -15.86 -9.51 17.65
CA GLU A 645 -15.73 -10.03 19.00
C GLU A 645 -14.51 -9.43 19.74
N GLY A 646 -13.61 -8.77 19.03
CA GLY A 646 -12.31 -8.32 19.55
C GLY A 646 -12.39 -7.17 20.54
N PRO A 647 -11.29 -6.93 21.27
CA PRO A 647 -11.24 -5.89 22.31
C PRO A 647 -11.22 -4.46 21.74
N LYS A 648 -10.99 -4.30 20.43
CA LYS A 648 -11.05 -3.01 19.73
C LYS A 648 -12.31 -2.91 18.87
N LYS A 649 -12.92 -1.72 18.86
CA LYS A 649 -14.11 -1.44 18.06
C LYS A 649 -13.77 -0.80 16.71
N GLY A 650 -14.70 -0.89 15.77
CA GLY A 650 -14.66 -0.13 14.53
C GLY A 650 -14.05 -0.87 13.33
N HIS A 651 -13.79 -2.18 13.46
CA HIS A 651 -13.28 -3.03 12.37
C HIS A 651 -14.26 -4.15 11.99
N ASN A 652 -15.53 -3.84 12.01
CA ASN A 652 -16.59 -4.79 11.69
C ASN A 652 -16.72 -4.94 10.17
N LEU A 653 -16.29 -6.09 9.63
CA LEU A 653 -16.44 -6.39 8.21
C LEU A 653 -17.81 -6.97 7.88
N ALA A 654 -18.26 -6.76 6.65
CA ALA A 654 -19.40 -7.49 6.10
C ALA A 654 -19.13 -9.01 6.07
N ALA A 655 -20.19 -9.83 6.05
CA ALA A 655 -20.05 -11.27 5.86
C ALA A 655 -19.48 -11.60 4.47
N TYR A 656 -18.74 -12.69 4.38
CA TYR A 656 -18.15 -13.15 3.12
C TYR A 656 -19.17 -13.25 1.99
N ASP A 657 -20.30 -13.88 2.24
CA ASP A 657 -21.35 -14.09 1.23
C ASP A 657 -21.95 -12.76 0.73
N GLN A 658 -22.09 -11.78 1.61
CA GLN A 658 -22.55 -10.44 1.24
C GLN A 658 -21.54 -9.75 0.29
N LEU A 659 -20.25 -9.86 0.57
CA LEU A 659 -19.19 -9.29 -0.28
C LEU A 659 -19.11 -9.95 -1.65
N GLN A 660 -19.52 -11.21 -1.79
CA GLN A 660 -19.58 -11.88 -3.10
C GLN A 660 -20.67 -11.30 -4.01
N ILE A 661 -21.73 -10.75 -3.43
CA ILE A 661 -22.85 -10.12 -4.16
C ILE A 661 -22.55 -8.64 -4.42
N GLU A 662 -22.14 -7.90 -3.40
CA GLU A 662 -21.92 -6.46 -3.45
C GLU A 662 -20.63 -6.08 -4.24
N ARG A 663 -20.52 -4.79 -4.65
CA ARG A 663 -19.30 -4.20 -5.26
C ARG A 663 -18.28 -3.76 -4.22
N GLY A 664 -18.42 -4.27 -2.99
CA GLY A 664 -17.63 -3.94 -1.84
C GLY A 664 -18.38 -3.07 -0.83
N MET A 665 -17.96 -3.17 0.43
CA MET A 665 -18.58 -2.45 1.55
C MET A 665 -17.53 -1.81 2.45
N ARG A 666 -17.79 -0.57 2.86
CA ARG A 666 -16.93 0.21 3.77
C ARG A 666 -17.20 -0.19 5.21
N TRP A 667 -16.17 -0.68 5.89
CA TRP A 667 -16.31 -0.96 7.33
C TRP A 667 -16.19 0.31 8.20
N PRO A 668 -16.77 0.35 9.41
CA PRO A 668 -17.57 -0.68 10.05
C PRO A 668 -18.86 -1.00 9.29
N VAL A 669 -19.20 -2.30 9.17
CA VAL A 669 -20.48 -2.77 8.66
C VAL A 669 -21.30 -3.27 9.86
N ILE A 670 -22.38 -2.56 10.17
CA ILE A 670 -23.27 -2.87 11.30
C ILE A 670 -24.67 -3.19 10.75
N ASN A 671 -25.22 -4.34 11.15
CA ASN A 671 -26.52 -4.82 10.66
C ASN A 671 -26.63 -4.79 9.13
N GLY A 672 -25.56 -5.21 8.43
CA GLY A 672 -25.51 -5.28 6.96
C GLY A 672 -25.36 -3.92 6.26
N LYS A 673 -25.20 -2.81 7.00
CA LYS A 673 -25.04 -1.45 6.45
C LYS A 673 -23.62 -0.94 6.64
N GLU A 674 -23.04 -0.36 5.60
CA GLU A 674 -21.68 0.23 5.61
C GLU A 674 -21.68 1.60 6.30
N THR A 675 -20.49 2.01 6.79
CA THR A 675 -20.25 3.33 7.40
C THR A 675 -19.42 4.20 6.47
N ARG A 676 -19.97 5.37 6.06
CA ARG A 676 -19.27 6.35 5.20
C ARG A 676 -18.31 7.22 5.99
N TRP A 677 -18.80 7.88 7.03
CA TRP A 677 -18.00 8.76 7.92
C TRP A 677 -17.95 8.16 9.32
N ARG A 678 -16.76 7.74 9.73
CA ARG A 678 -16.50 7.14 11.04
C ARG A 678 -16.51 8.23 12.13
N TYR A 679 -16.77 7.83 13.35
CA TYR A 679 -16.71 8.63 14.57
C TYR A 679 -17.79 9.71 14.70
N ARG A 680 -18.65 9.93 13.73
CA ARG A 680 -19.70 10.94 13.77
C ARG A 680 -21.07 10.32 13.98
N GLU A 681 -21.81 10.88 14.97
CA GLU A 681 -23.21 10.51 15.23
C GLU A 681 -24.06 10.74 13.99
N GLY A 682 -25.02 9.84 13.73
CA GLY A 682 -25.86 9.85 12.53
C GLY A 682 -25.25 9.14 11.31
N TYR A 683 -23.92 8.96 11.26
CA TYR A 683 -23.22 8.22 10.21
C TYR A 683 -22.56 6.93 10.72
N ASP A 684 -22.03 6.94 11.93
CA ASP A 684 -21.35 5.78 12.53
C ASP A 684 -22.16 5.21 13.69
N PRO A 685 -22.76 4.02 13.55
CA PRO A 685 -23.57 3.39 14.59
C PRO A 685 -22.79 3.05 15.87
N LEU A 686 -21.45 3.10 15.85
CA LEU A 686 -20.62 2.85 17.02
C LEU A 686 -20.43 4.09 17.90
N VAL A 687 -20.88 5.26 17.45
CA VAL A 687 -20.86 6.49 18.23
C VAL A 687 -22.04 6.50 19.20
N PRO A 688 -21.83 6.67 20.52
CA PRO A 688 -22.92 6.75 21.48
C PRO A 688 -23.80 7.97 21.23
N ALA A 689 -25.12 7.82 21.42
CA ALA A 689 -26.08 8.89 21.26
C ALA A 689 -25.72 10.14 22.12
N GLY A 690 -25.83 11.32 21.51
CA GLY A 690 -25.53 12.61 22.14
C GLY A 690 -24.03 12.96 22.24
N LYS A 691 -23.16 12.18 21.61
CA LYS A 691 -21.71 12.46 21.62
C LYS A 691 -21.25 13.33 20.45
N ASP A 692 -22.06 13.50 19.40
CA ASP A 692 -21.72 14.20 18.15
C ASP A 692 -20.51 13.58 17.45
N LEU A 693 -19.32 13.60 18.06
CA LEU A 693 -18.11 12.92 17.64
C LEU A 693 -17.53 12.08 18.79
N TYR A 694 -17.09 10.86 18.47
CA TYR A 694 -16.49 9.98 19.45
C TYR A 694 -15.40 9.10 18.83
N PHE A 695 -14.12 9.43 19.10
CA PHE A 695 -12.96 8.68 18.60
C PHE A 695 -12.73 7.43 19.46
N TYR A 696 -13.50 6.39 19.22
CA TYR A 696 -13.55 5.16 20.05
C TYR A 696 -12.24 4.34 20.04
N GLY A 697 -11.23 4.76 19.31
CA GLY A 697 -9.87 4.23 19.40
C GLY A 697 -9.15 4.66 20.70
N HIS A 698 -9.59 5.75 21.33
CA HIS A 698 -9.13 6.21 22.64
C HIS A 698 -10.21 6.01 23.71
N LYS A 699 -9.80 5.74 24.95
CA LYS A 699 -10.72 5.46 26.06
C LYS A 699 -11.65 6.63 26.39
N ASP A 700 -11.15 7.86 26.27
CA ASP A 700 -11.88 9.10 26.52
C ASP A 700 -12.68 9.60 25.31
N GLY A 701 -12.57 8.93 24.16
CA GLY A 701 -13.24 9.30 22.92
C GLY A 701 -12.73 10.58 22.27
N LYS A 702 -11.55 11.09 22.68
CA LYS A 702 -10.94 12.32 22.14
C LYS A 702 -9.78 12.03 21.21
N ALA A 703 -9.60 12.88 20.21
CA ALA A 703 -8.41 12.88 19.36
C ALA A 703 -7.27 13.68 20.00
N ASN A 704 -6.04 13.42 19.56
CA ASN A 704 -4.86 14.16 20.02
C ASN A 704 -4.38 15.15 18.96
N ILE A 705 -4.26 16.43 19.31
CA ILE A 705 -3.41 17.40 18.62
C ILE A 705 -1.99 17.20 19.14
N ILE A 706 -1.03 16.94 18.22
CA ILE A 706 0.34 16.55 18.59
C ILE A 706 1.32 17.53 17.96
N PHE A 707 1.96 18.37 18.78
CA PHE A 707 3.05 19.21 18.28
C PHE A 707 4.30 18.37 17.97
N ALA A 708 4.91 18.64 16.81
CA ALA A 708 6.23 18.14 16.43
C ALA A 708 7.00 19.27 15.71
N PRO A 709 8.25 19.55 16.09
CA PRO A 709 9.06 20.57 15.45
C PRO A 709 9.58 20.09 14.08
N TYR A 710 10.01 21.04 13.27
CA TYR A 710 10.79 20.72 12.08
C TYR A 710 12.16 20.16 12.47
N GLU A 711 12.56 19.09 11.82
CA GLU A 711 13.90 18.52 11.87
C GLU A 711 14.42 18.30 10.44
N GLN A 712 15.69 18.55 10.21
CA GLN A 712 16.33 18.36 8.91
C GLN A 712 16.38 16.88 8.51
N PRO A 713 16.43 16.56 7.20
CA PRO A 713 16.66 15.20 6.75
C PRO A 713 18.07 14.71 7.09
N PRO A 714 18.30 13.38 7.14
CA PRO A 714 19.60 12.83 7.51
C PRO A 714 20.71 13.11 6.48
N GLU A 715 20.34 13.40 5.25
CA GLU A 715 21.27 13.70 4.17
C GLU A 715 20.77 14.90 3.37
N MET A 716 21.61 15.91 3.24
CA MET A 716 21.39 17.15 2.48
C MET A 716 22.37 17.22 1.32
N PRO A 717 22.05 17.90 0.21
CA PRO A 717 23.03 18.23 -0.81
C PRO A 717 24.23 18.97 -0.22
N ASP A 718 25.42 18.63 -0.71
CA ASP A 718 26.69 19.24 -0.32
C ASP A 718 27.58 19.46 -1.54
N LYS A 719 28.86 19.87 -1.32
CA LYS A 719 29.80 20.12 -2.43
C LYS A 719 30.11 18.88 -3.29
N ALA A 720 30.00 17.66 -2.73
CA ALA A 720 30.31 16.42 -3.44
C ALA A 720 29.09 15.85 -4.15
N PHE A 721 27.91 16.01 -3.58
CA PHE A 721 26.62 15.52 -4.08
C PHE A 721 25.60 16.67 -4.00
N ASP A 722 25.62 17.52 -5.02
CA ASP A 722 25.04 18.85 -5.00
C ASP A 722 23.58 18.93 -5.46
N MET A 723 22.87 17.81 -5.58
CA MET A 723 21.47 17.73 -5.99
C MET A 723 20.64 16.85 -5.08
N TRP A 724 19.37 17.18 -4.91
CA TRP A 724 18.38 16.29 -4.36
C TRP A 724 17.97 15.24 -5.39
N LEU A 725 17.79 14.00 -4.95
CA LEU A 725 17.06 12.97 -5.68
C LEU A 725 15.68 12.76 -5.07
N CYS A 726 14.63 12.89 -5.87
CA CYS A 726 13.29 12.39 -5.56
C CYS A 726 12.99 11.19 -6.45
N THR A 727 12.51 10.09 -5.88
CA THR A 727 12.04 8.93 -6.66
C THR A 727 10.52 8.88 -6.68
N GLY A 728 9.94 8.25 -7.70
CA GLY A 728 8.49 8.15 -7.81
C GLY A 728 8.04 7.17 -8.88
N ARG A 729 6.80 7.32 -9.32
CA ARG A 729 6.15 6.49 -10.34
C ARG A 729 5.75 7.32 -11.56
N VAL A 730 5.37 6.62 -12.62
CA VAL A 730 4.76 7.17 -13.84
C VAL A 730 3.44 6.44 -14.10
N ILE A 731 2.52 7.08 -14.83
CA ILE A 731 1.17 6.53 -15.03
C ILE A 731 1.18 5.19 -15.79
N GLU A 732 2.14 4.99 -16.68
CA GLU A 732 2.24 3.81 -17.53
C GLU A 732 2.62 2.56 -16.74
N HIS A 733 3.39 2.72 -15.65
CA HIS A 733 3.92 1.58 -14.92
C HIS A 733 3.40 1.48 -13.49
N TRP A 734 3.18 0.22 -13.07
CA TRP A 734 2.79 -0.11 -11.72
C TRP A 734 3.98 -0.58 -10.91
N HIS A 735 4.32 0.16 -9.84
CA HIS A 735 5.42 -0.14 -8.89
C HIS A 735 6.74 -0.41 -9.62
N SER A 736 7.34 -1.61 -9.42
CA SER A 736 8.58 -2.05 -10.07
C SER A 736 8.41 -2.42 -11.55
N GLY A 737 7.26 -2.16 -12.15
CA GLY A 737 7.00 -2.47 -13.56
C GLY A 737 6.88 -3.95 -13.90
N SER A 738 7.04 -4.86 -12.93
CA SER A 738 7.10 -6.32 -13.16
C SER A 738 5.95 -6.91 -13.99
N MET A 739 4.79 -6.26 -14.00
CA MET A 739 3.65 -6.67 -14.84
C MET A 739 3.44 -5.73 -16.02
N THR A 740 3.46 -4.44 -15.78
CA THR A 740 3.11 -3.43 -16.81
C THR A 740 4.14 -3.30 -17.91
N GLN A 741 5.42 -3.63 -17.65
CA GLN A 741 6.44 -3.71 -18.71
C GLN A 741 6.20 -4.88 -19.69
N ARG A 742 5.38 -5.88 -19.30
CA ARG A 742 4.95 -7.00 -20.15
C ARG A 742 3.72 -6.69 -21.00
N VAL A 743 3.17 -5.48 -20.86
CA VAL A 743 2.09 -4.93 -21.68
C VAL A 743 2.71 -4.07 -22.78
N PRO A 744 2.69 -4.50 -24.06
CA PRO A 744 3.44 -3.82 -25.13
C PRO A 744 3.09 -2.33 -25.29
N GLU A 745 1.83 -1.96 -25.11
CA GLU A 745 1.36 -0.58 -25.24
C GLU A 745 1.92 0.32 -24.12
N LEU A 746 1.91 -0.17 -22.89
CA LEU A 746 2.45 0.57 -21.75
C LEU A 746 3.98 0.65 -21.82
N TYR A 747 4.64 -0.44 -22.23
CA TYR A 747 6.08 -0.45 -22.43
C TYR A 747 6.52 0.54 -23.52
N LYS A 748 5.83 0.57 -24.67
CA LYS A 748 6.12 1.53 -25.75
C LYS A 748 5.92 2.98 -25.34
N ALA A 749 4.92 3.24 -24.49
CA ALA A 749 4.65 4.58 -24.00
C ALA A 749 5.74 5.10 -23.04
N MET A 750 6.36 4.22 -22.26
CA MET A 750 7.43 4.57 -21.31
C MET A 750 8.41 3.40 -21.19
N PRO A 751 9.35 3.23 -22.13
CA PRO A 751 10.24 2.06 -22.15
C PRO A 751 11.33 2.13 -21.08
N ASP A 752 11.81 3.33 -20.73
CA ASP A 752 12.94 3.57 -19.84
C ASP A 752 12.60 4.57 -18.72
N ALA A 753 13.21 4.36 -17.57
CA ALA A 753 13.25 5.40 -16.55
C ALA A 753 14.23 6.51 -16.97
N LEU A 754 13.77 7.77 -16.87
CA LEU A 754 14.51 8.96 -17.29
C LEU A 754 14.94 9.77 -16.06
N ILE A 755 16.04 10.50 -16.20
CA ILE A 755 16.46 11.52 -15.24
C ILE A 755 15.78 12.84 -15.63
N TYR A 756 14.68 13.15 -14.96
CA TYR A 756 14.05 14.46 -15.13
C TYR A 756 14.87 15.51 -14.39
N MET A 757 15.28 16.54 -15.09
CA MET A 757 16.18 17.58 -14.60
C MET A 757 15.76 18.96 -15.10
N HIS A 758 16.00 19.98 -14.28
CA HIS A 758 15.75 21.36 -14.70
C HIS A 758 16.64 21.74 -15.89
N PRO A 759 16.14 22.47 -16.92
CA PRO A 759 16.93 22.81 -18.11
C PRO A 759 18.22 23.59 -17.80
N LYS A 760 18.21 24.46 -16.80
CA LYS A 760 19.41 25.22 -16.38
C LYS A 760 20.47 24.31 -15.78
N ASP A 761 20.07 23.32 -14.94
CA ASP A 761 21.00 22.37 -14.36
C ASP A 761 21.62 21.48 -15.44
N ALA A 762 20.82 21.03 -16.41
CA ALA A 762 21.31 20.28 -17.54
C ALA A 762 22.33 21.09 -18.36
N LYS A 763 22.00 22.33 -18.67
CA LYS A 763 22.92 23.24 -19.40
C LYS A 763 24.22 23.49 -18.61
N LYS A 764 24.13 23.78 -17.31
CA LYS A 764 25.29 24.00 -16.42
C LYS A 764 26.23 22.81 -16.40
N ARG A 765 25.69 21.58 -16.49
CA ARG A 765 26.44 20.32 -16.48
C ARG A 765 26.82 19.83 -17.89
N GLY A 766 26.45 20.57 -18.91
CA GLY A 766 26.77 20.26 -20.31
C GLY A 766 25.95 19.15 -20.93
N PHE A 767 24.73 18.88 -20.41
CA PHE A 767 23.81 17.88 -20.96
C PHE A 767 22.81 18.46 -21.94
N LYS A 768 22.52 17.70 -23.00
CA LYS A 768 21.36 17.88 -23.85
C LYS A 768 20.27 16.86 -23.45
N ARG A 769 19.03 17.16 -23.83
CA ARG A 769 17.94 16.21 -23.73
C ARG A 769 18.24 14.92 -24.50
N GLY A 770 18.03 13.76 -23.91
CA GLY A 770 18.29 12.45 -24.50
C GLY A 770 19.73 11.97 -24.38
N GLU A 771 20.63 12.74 -23.80
CA GLU A 771 21.98 12.26 -23.50
C GLU A 771 22.02 11.36 -22.28
N LEU A 772 22.93 10.39 -22.31
CA LEU A 772 23.14 9.49 -21.19
C LEU A 772 23.90 10.22 -20.07
N ALA A 773 23.43 10.10 -18.86
CA ALA A 773 24.06 10.65 -17.67
C ALA A 773 24.14 9.60 -16.57
N LYS A 774 25.12 9.76 -15.67
CA LYS A 774 25.27 8.94 -14.49
C LYS A 774 24.74 9.72 -13.28
N VAL A 775 23.90 9.07 -12.47
CA VAL A 775 23.49 9.54 -11.15
C VAL A 775 24.27 8.77 -10.10
N GLU A 776 25.03 9.48 -9.29
CA GLU A 776 25.88 8.90 -8.25
C GLU A 776 25.47 9.38 -6.86
N SER A 777 25.56 8.51 -5.88
CA SER A 777 25.47 8.83 -4.45
C SER A 777 26.61 8.16 -3.67
N ARG A 778 26.62 8.28 -2.36
CA ARG A 778 27.60 7.59 -1.49
C ARG A 778 27.46 6.05 -1.50
N ARG A 779 26.36 5.52 -2.06
CA ARG A 779 25.96 4.08 -2.02
C ARG A 779 26.09 3.37 -3.35
N GLY A 780 26.21 4.12 -4.45
CA GLY A 780 26.29 3.53 -5.78
C GLY A 780 25.91 4.49 -6.88
N GLU A 781 25.69 3.93 -8.05
CA GLU A 781 25.41 4.69 -9.27
C GLU A 781 24.41 3.99 -10.20
N ILE A 782 23.77 4.77 -11.03
CA ILE A 782 22.97 4.31 -12.17
C ILE A 782 23.23 5.19 -13.39
N THR A 783 22.91 4.69 -14.57
CA THR A 783 22.90 5.48 -15.82
C THR A 783 21.50 5.53 -16.41
N ALA A 784 21.07 6.70 -16.86
CA ALA A 784 19.81 6.89 -17.58
C ALA A 784 19.86 8.14 -18.49
N LEU A 785 18.86 8.27 -19.37
CA LEU A 785 18.77 9.41 -20.28
C LEU A 785 18.21 10.64 -19.57
N VAL A 786 18.77 11.81 -19.87
CA VAL A 786 18.33 13.11 -19.33
C VAL A 786 17.07 13.58 -20.05
N GLU A 787 16.05 13.98 -19.29
CA GLU A 787 14.81 14.58 -19.78
C GLU A 787 14.60 15.97 -19.16
N THR A 788 14.55 17.01 -20.02
CA THR A 788 14.43 18.42 -19.59
C THR A 788 13.12 19.09 -19.97
N ARG A 789 12.24 18.41 -20.70
CA ARG A 789 10.96 18.95 -21.21
C ARG A 789 9.77 18.00 -20.94
N GLY A 790 9.95 17.04 -20.07
CA GLY A 790 8.93 16.07 -19.73
C GLY A 790 7.83 16.65 -18.84
N ARG A 791 6.84 15.81 -18.55
CA ARG A 791 5.69 16.16 -17.69
C ARG A 791 6.03 16.32 -16.21
N ASN A 792 7.14 15.74 -15.76
CA ASN A 792 7.71 15.96 -14.43
C ASN A 792 8.79 17.02 -14.56
N LYS A 793 8.62 18.16 -13.88
CA LYS A 793 9.49 19.35 -13.99
C LYS A 793 10.10 19.66 -12.62
N PRO A 794 11.25 19.08 -12.28
CA PRO A 794 11.95 19.40 -11.07
C PRO A 794 12.44 20.87 -11.05
N PRO A 795 12.50 21.54 -9.88
CA PRO A 795 13.18 22.82 -9.73
C PRO A 795 14.71 22.66 -9.87
N GLU A 796 15.43 23.79 -9.96
CA GLU A 796 16.89 23.78 -9.92
C GLU A 796 17.38 23.11 -8.63
N GLY A 797 18.41 22.27 -8.72
CA GLY A 797 18.98 21.52 -7.59
C GLY A 797 18.26 20.22 -7.24
N LEU A 798 17.24 19.80 -7.99
CA LEU A 798 16.52 18.54 -7.77
C LEU A 798 16.42 17.74 -9.07
N ILE A 799 16.60 16.42 -8.99
CA ILE A 799 16.23 15.47 -10.04
C ILE A 799 15.11 14.55 -9.60
N PHE A 800 14.28 14.10 -10.54
CA PHE A 800 13.28 13.07 -10.35
C PHE A 800 13.60 11.86 -11.23
N VAL A 801 13.62 10.66 -10.64
CA VAL A 801 13.85 9.40 -11.36
C VAL A 801 12.80 8.37 -10.96
N PRO A 802 11.98 7.86 -11.91
CA PRO A 802 11.03 6.79 -11.60
C PRO A 802 11.76 5.46 -11.35
N TRP A 803 11.20 4.64 -10.45
CA TRP A 803 11.86 3.41 -9.97
C TRP A 803 11.34 2.09 -10.60
N PHE A 804 10.52 2.18 -11.67
CA PHE A 804 9.92 1.00 -12.28
C PHE A 804 10.89 0.13 -13.11
N ASP A 805 12.01 0.70 -13.56
CA ASP A 805 12.90 0.09 -14.54
C ASP A 805 13.93 -0.82 -13.88
N ALA A 806 13.80 -2.14 -14.10
CA ALA A 806 14.72 -3.15 -13.57
C ALA A 806 16.15 -3.04 -14.13
N ARG A 807 16.34 -2.34 -15.27
CA ARG A 807 17.67 -2.11 -15.88
C ARG A 807 18.38 -0.92 -15.25
N ARG A 808 17.67 -0.02 -14.60
CA ARG A 808 18.23 1.22 -14.01
C ARG A 808 18.43 1.15 -12.52
N LEU A 809 17.58 0.42 -11.79
CA LEU A 809 17.67 0.12 -10.35
C LEU A 809 18.03 1.34 -9.48
N ILE A 810 17.25 2.43 -9.56
CA ILE A 810 17.54 3.69 -8.86
C ILE A 810 17.77 3.52 -7.36
N ASN A 811 17.25 2.47 -6.74
CA ASN A 811 17.45 2.19 -5.33
C ASN A 811 18.88 1.73 -4.96
N LYS A 812 19.78 1.60 -5.92
CA LYS A 812 21.22 1.52 -5.68
C LYS A 812 21.77 2.79 -5.05
N VAL A 813 21.12 3.94 -5.31
CA VAL A 813 21.62 5.25 -4.85
C VAL A 813 20.82 5.84 -3.69
N THR A 814 19.65 5.29 -3.35
CA THR A 814 18.80 5.80 -2.26
C THR A 814 19.32 5.41 -0.88
N LEU A 815 19.04 6.25 0.13
CA LEU A 815 19.40 6.02 1.53
C LEU A 815 18.31 5.18 2.23
N ASP A 816 18.70 4.20 3.03
CA ASP A 816 17.79 3.34 3.81
C ASP A 816 17.38 3.91 5.19
N ALA A 817 17.40 5.25 5.30
CA ALA A 817 16.86 5.95 6.46
C ALA A 817 15.33 5.72 6.56
N THR A 818 14.83 5.68 7.77
CA THR A 818 13.40 5.45 8.05
C THR A 818 12.86 6.48 9.03
N ASP A 819 11.55 6.68 9.00
CA ASP A 819 10.84 7.27 10.13
C ASP A 819 11.05 6.37 11.36
N PRO A 820 11.63 6.88 12.48
CA PRO A 820 11.94 6.03 13.63
C PRO A 820 10.73 5.46 14.37
N LEU A 821 9.53 5.98 14.14
CA LEU A 821 8.31 5.51 14.76
C LEU A 821 7.62 4.44 13.91
N SER A 822 7.37 4.76 12.65
CA SER A 822 6.68 3.85 11.71
C SER A 822 7.60 2.85 11.04
N LYS A 823 8.92 3.09 11.02
CA LYS A 823 9.91 2.32 10.29
C LYS A 823 9.74 2.38 8.77
N GLN A 824 9.02 3.40 8.28
CA GLN A 824 8.83 3.63 6.85
C GLN A 824 10.08 4.25 6.23
N THR A 825 10.54 3.69 5.10
CA THR A 825 11.72 4.18 4.38
C THR A 825 11.45 5.52 3.70
N ASP A 826 12.45 6.40 3.71
CA ASP A 826 12.44 7.66 2.97
C ASP A 826 13.03 7.45 1.56
N TYR A 827 12.20 7.59 0.54
CA TYR A 827 12.59 7.51 -0.87
C TYR A 827 12.52 8.86 -1.58
N LYS A 828 12.20 9.93 -0.87
CA LYS A 828 11.86 11.22 -1.50
C LYS A 828 12.99 12.21 -1.44
N LYS A 829 14.07 11.89 -0.73
CA LYS A 829 15.22 12.77 -0.62
C LYS A 829 16.49 12.02 -0.20
N CYS A 830 17.51 12.19 -1.00
CA CYS A 830 18.92 11.91 -0.66
C CYS A 830 19.80 12.78 -1.55
N ALA A 831 21.07 12.90 -1.19
CA ALA A 831 22.02 13.70 -1.96
C ALA A 831 22.66 12.86 -3.08
N VAL A 832 22.68 13.43 -4.29
CA VAL A 832 23.28 12.84 -5.48
C VAL A 832 24.04 13.88 -6.29
N ARG A 833 24.90 13.42 -7.21
CA ARG A 833 25.44 14.23 -8.29
C ARG A 833 25.10 13.60 -9.63
N VAL A 834 25.03 14.44 -10.67
CA VAL A 834 24.79 13.99 -12.05
C VAL A 834 25.99 14.38 -12.89
N VAL A 835 26.64 13.37 -13.46
CA VAL A 835 27.88 13.54 -14.22
C VAL A 835 27.78 12.87 -15.58
N LYS A 836 28.68 13.23 -16.49
CA LYS A 836 28.78 12.56 -17.80
C LYS A 836 29.26 11.12 -17.63
N VAL A 837 28.80 10.23 -18.53
CA VAL A 837 29.22 8.82 -18.59
C VAL A 837 30.57 8.72 -19.26
#